data_a730271c081b2ab704c6bcf6424c9ad5
#
_entry.id   a730271c081b2ab704c6bcf6424c9ad5
#
_cell.length_a   1.000
_cell.length_b   1.000
_cell.length_c   1.000
_cell.angle_alpha   90.00
_cell.angle_beta   90.00
_cell.angle_gamma   90.00
#
_symmetry.space_group_name_H-M   'P 1'
#
loop_
_entity.id
_entity.type
_entity.pdbx_description
1 polymer ?
#
loop_
_entity_poly.entity_id
_entity_poly.type
_entity_poly.pdbx_seq_one_letter_code
_entity_poly.pdbx_strand_id
1 'polypeptide(L)'
;MNSRIITLSLALGLLGGITELSALPQKPTRKVQTSRPAASKLQQDFLAKQKAFPKGDFFRIFKQQMTPEERDAMTFLYAYMPTNDLIDRDGDFYLENVRASLRARKELPWGKSIPEREWKHFVLPIRVNNEALDASRMVFFDALKDRVKGLSLHDAVLEVNHWCHEHVVYTPSDSRTSSPLATIRSAYGRCGEESTLLVAALRAVGIPARQVYTPRWAHTDDNHAWVEAWVDGKWLFLGACEPESVLNLAWFNAPVSRAMLVHTKAFGRYDGPEEVIGNTPTYTEINVIDNYAHVGKVSVQVTDATGRPLAGIPVSFRVYNYGEFYTVATKVSDAAGRVSLTAGQGDMLVYASKPEGTSYRFGMQKVTFGTDKQVRLQLKYRPGDRINEDLLITPPREDAKYPNVTDAQRAENNRRMAVEDSIRGQYVASFVGKQLEGLDARGNWKTLHEFVEGSKDQEQAKALLRVISAKDRRDIPLEVLRDHLDNTKPLPQFAANKELAMSYIYNPRVANEPLVPYKKYFAEAVPQELQSKFRSSLEALRQWCVATIQIDNSYNPLTYPIEPIGVWKSQKADTHSRNIFFVSLARAMGWPAQIDGVTGKVQVYEKDGWHDVILDKGLPQTAAKQGTLRLSYKDNGIIDNPKYYYQFTISKFDDKGQTRLLAYDEGDNGLEQGTSWAKTFKDGAPM
;
A
#
# COMPACT_ATOMS: atom_id res chain seq x y z
N MET A 1 12.54 28.22 -52.50
CA MET A 1 13.74 28.86 -53.09
C MET A 1 14.93 28.30 -52.34
N ASN A 2 15.80 27.59 -53.12
CA ASN A 2 17.21 27.23 -52.92
C ASN A 2 17.63 26.47 -51.61
N SER A 3 17.76 25.18 -51.57
CA SER A 3 18.73 24.26 -52.24
C SER A 3 20.20 24.65 -52.14
N ARG A 4 21.01 23.84 -51.40
CA ARG A 4 22.36 23.48 -51.82
C ARG A 4 22.84 22.20 -51.09
N ILE A 5 22.95 21.18 -51.93
CA ILE A 5 23.72 19.93 -51.81
C ILE A 5 25.18 20.23 -52.08
N ILE A 6 26.10 19.63 -51.37
CA ILE A 6 27.49 19.47 -51.83
C ILE A 6 27.91 18.02 -51.57
N THR A 7 28.17 17.36 -52.68
CA THR A 7 28.84 16.06 -52.86
C THR A 7 30.26 16.32 -53.34
N LEU A 8 31.28 15.52 -52.95
CA LEU A 8 32.52 15.28 -53.69
C LEU A 8 33.24 14.10 -53.01
N SER A 9 33.39 12.95 -53.58
CA SER A 9 34.14 12.44 -54.77
C SER A 9 35.57 12.00 -54.46
N LEU A 10 35.79 10.74 -54.81
CA LEU A 10 37.04 9.95 -54.81
C LEU A 10 38.16 10.54 -55.63
N ALA A 11 39.42 10.16 -55.29
CA ALA A 11 40.47 9.91 -56.31
C ALA A 11 41.42 8.81 -55.83
N LEU A 12 41.58 7.80 -56.70
CA LEU A 12 42.59 6.76 -56.69
C LEU A 12 43.94 7.30 -57.13
N GLY A 13 45.02 6.72 -56.64
CA GLY A 13 46.39 6.87 -57.20
C GLY A 13 47.26 5.67 -56.84
N LEU A 14 47.44 4.75 -57.80
CA LEU A 14 48.42 3.68 -57.81
C LEU A 14 49.79 4.25 -58.19
N LEU A 15 50.89 3.75 -57.58
CA LEU A 15 52.11 3.32 -58.26
C LEU A 15 53.14 2.79 -57.25
N GLY A 16 53.76 1.73 -57.61
CA GLY A 16 54.56 0.80 -56.89
C GLY A 16 56.04 1.15 -56.68
N GLY A 17 56.72 0.32 -55.92
CA GLY A 17 58.13 0.34 -55.63
C GLY A 17 58.49 -0.76 -54.64
N ILE A 18 59.15 -1.80 -55.15
CA ILE A 18 59.74 -2.93 -54.42
C ILE A 18 61.08 -2.43 -53.82
N THR A 19 61.36 -2.65 -52.52
CA THR A 19 62.66 -2.99 -51.97
C THR A 19 62.67 -3.43 -50.54
N GLU A 20 63.22 -4.58 -50.30
CA GLU A 20 64.00 -5.12 -49.18
C GLU A 20 63.48 -5.16 -47.72
N LEU A 21 63.47 -6.43 -47.24
CA LEU A 21 63.37 -6.87 -45.87
C LEU A 21 64.47 -6.25 -44.98
N SER A 22 64.04 -5.68 -43.85
CA SER A 22 64.83 -5.68 -42.63
C SER A 22 63.91 -5.86 -41.42
N ALA A 23 64.20 -6.91 -40.66
CA ALA A 23 63.43 -7.32 -39.48
C ALA A 23 63.54 -6.27 -38.36
N LEU A 24 62.36 -5.79 -37.90
CA LEU A 24 62.25 -4.96 -36.69
C LEU A 24 61.52 -5.77 -35.59
N PRO A 25 61.82 -5.57 -34.31
CA PRO A 25 61.36 -6.41 -33.20
C PRO A 25 59.87 -6.26 -32.95
N GLN A 26 59.20 -7.39 -32.73
CA GLN A 26 57.77 -7.49 -32.36
C GLN A 26 57.54 -6.74 -31.03
N LYS A 27 56.70 -5.70 -31.07
CA LYS A 27 56.09 -5.10 -29.87
C LYS A 27 55.13 -6.09 -29.23
N PRO A 28 55.06 -6.18 -27.90
CA PRO A 28 54.15 -7.10 -27.22
C PRO A 28 52.70 -6.72 -27.53
N THR A 29 51.94 -7.69 -28.00
CA THR A 29 50.49 -7.58 -28.19
C THR A 29 49.82 -7.17 -26.90
N ARG A 30 49.29 -5.96 -26.87
CA ARG A 30 48.44 -5.42 -25.80
C ARG A 30 47.19 -6.31 -25.78
N LYS A 31 47.02 -7.17 -24.74
CA LYS A 31 45.77 -7.87 -24.46
C LYS A 31 44.66 -6.82 -24.41
N VAL A 32 43.77 -6.83 -25.37
CA VAL A 32 42.53 -6.06 -25.33
C VAL A 32 41.75 -6.64 -24.12
N GLN A 33 41.75 -5.91 -23.02
CA GLN A 33 40.82 -6.17 -21.95
C GLN A 33 39.41 -5.90 -22.51
N THR A 34 38.69 -6.97 -22.84
CA THR A 34 37.28 -6.89 -23.12
C THR A 34 36.60 -6.43 -21.87
N SER A 35 36.32 -5.12 -21.80
CA SER A 35 35.45 -4.58 -20.75
C SER A 35 34.13 -5.34 -20.79
N ARG A 36 33.77 -6.02 -19.70
CA ARG A 36 32.42 -6.60 -19.56
C ARG A 36 31.42 -5.49 -19.85
N PRO A 37 30.39 -5.76 -20.67
CA PRO A 37 29.35 -4.77 -20.90
C PRO A 37 28.79 -4.31 -19.55
N ALA A 38 28.55 -3.01 -19.39
CA ALA A 38 27.99 -2.45 -18.17
C ALA A 38 26.66 -3.17 -17.85
N ALA A 39 26.50 -3.62 -16.60
CA ALA A 39 25.28 -4.30 -16.16
C ALA A 39 24.07 -3.40 -16.43
N SER A 40 22.96 -3.99 -16.91
CA SER A 40 21.70 -3.26 -17.10
C SER A 40 21.22 -2.62 -15.78
N LYS A 41 20.38 -1.59 -15.86
CA LYS A 41 19.84 -0.92 -14.66
C LYS A 41 19.08 -1.92 -13.77
N LEU A 42 18.31 -2.82 -14.37
CA LEU A 42 17.64 -3.92 -13.67
C LEU A 42 18.64 -4.78 -12.88
N GLN A 43 19.72 -5.18 -13.51
CA GLN A 43 20.75 -6.00 -12.84
C GLN A 43 21.44 -5.23 -11.70
N GLN A 44 21.68 -3.94 -11.87
CA GLN A 44 22.25 -3.10 -10.81
C GLN A 44 21.32 -3.00 -9.61
N ASP A 45 20.02 -2.75 -9.85
CA ASP A 45 18.98 -2.64 -8.80
C ASP A 45 18.79 -3.98 -8.07
N PHE A 46 18.80 -5.11 -8.80
CA PHE A 46 18.77 -6.45 -8.22
C PHE A 46 19.94 -6.72 -7.27
N LEU A 47 21.17 -6.45 -7.74
CA LEU A 47 22.38 -6.64 -6.93
C LEU A 47 22.42 -5.71 -5.71
N ALA A 48 21.96 -4.46 -5.86
CA ALA A 48 21.86 -3.51 -4.76
C ALA A 48 20.90 -4.02 -3.69
N LYS A 49 19.74 -4.55 -4.09
CA LYS A 49 18.77 -5.14 -3.16
C LYS A 49 19.29 -6.40 -2.49
N GLN A 50 19.93 -7.30 -3.23
CA GLN A 50 20.57 -8.48 -2.66
C GLN A 50 21.61 -8.12 -1.60
N LYS A 51 22.43 -7.09 -1.85
CA LYS A 51 23.40 -6.56 -0.89
C LYS A 51 22.72 -5.94 0.35
N ALA A 52 21.55 -5.33 0.18
CA ALA A 52 20.81 -4.71 1.28
C ALA A 52 20.20 -5.74 2.25
N PHE A 53 20.02 -7.00 1.83
CA PHE A 53 19.44 -8.09 2.64
C PHE A 53 20.40 -9.30 2.75
N PRO A 54 21.50 -9.17 3.51
CA PRO A 54 22.53 -10.22 3.59
C PRO A 54 22.15 -11.39 4.49
N LYS A 55 21.16 -11.24 5.36
CA LYS A 55 20.67 -12.28 6.28
C LYS A 55 19.39 -12.93 5.72
N GLY A 56 19.10 -14.17 6.14
CA GLY A 56 17.83 -14.86 5.83
C GLY A 56 17.83 -15.65 4.54
N ASP A 57 18.91 -15.62 3.73
CA ASP A 57 19.07 -16.36 2.44
C ASP A 57 17.88 -16.22 1.46
N PHE A 58 17.27 -15.02 1.43
CA PHE A 58 16.07 -14.76 0.64
C PHE A 58 16.26 -14.89 -0.89
N PHE A 59 17.52 -14.86 -1.36
CA PHE A 59 17.87 -15.00 -2.77
C PHE A 59 18.28 -16.44 -3.17
N ARG A 60 18.08 -17.44 -2.28
CA ARG A 60 18.48 -18.84 -2.54
C ARG A 60 17.86 -19.42 -3.80
N ILE A 61 16.66 -18.96 -4.19
CA ILE A 61 15.96 -19.42 -5.40
C ILE A 61 16.78 -19.26 -6.67
N PHE A 62 17.66 -18.25 -6.76
CA PHE A 62 18.52 -18.00 -7.91
C PHE A 62 19.64 -19.05 -8.08
N LYS A 63 19.83 -19.97 -7.11
CA LYS A 63 20.70 -21.14 -7.23
C LYS A 63 20.01 -22.29 -7.98
N GLN A 64 18.67 -22.25 -8.11
CA GLN A 64 17.92 -23.25 -8.87
C GLN A 64 18.02 -23.03 -10.36
N GLN A 65 17.77 -24.10 -11.12
CA GLN A 65 17.70 -24.07 -12.58
C GLN A 65 16.43 -23.37 -13.03
N MET A 66 16.56 -22.39 -13.91
CA MET A 66 15.47 -21.61 -14.51
C MET A 66 15.74 -21.41 -15.99
N THR A 67 14.69 -21.31 -16.80
CA THR A 67 14.81 -20.83 -18.17
C THR A 67 15.27 -19.36 -18.19
N PRO A 68 15.81 -18.85 -19.33
CA PRO A 68 16.17 -17.44 -19.44
C PRO A 68 15.01 -16.49 -19.12
N GLU A 69 13.79 -16.81 -19.59
CA GLU A 69 12.58 -16.02 -19.36
C GLU A 69 12.17 -16.04 -17.87
N GLU A 70 12.19 -17.22 -17.22
CA GLU A 70 11.93 -17.33 -15.77
C GLU A 70 12.93 -16.50 -14.98
N ARG A 71 14.22 -16.57 -15.32
CA ARG A 71 15.27 -15.83 -14.62
C ARG A 71 15.14 -14.33 -14.79
N ASP A 72 14.80 -13.83 -15.99
CA ASP A 72 14.58 -12.41 -16.25
C ASP A 72 13.38 -11.89 -15.43
N ALA A 73 12.26 -12.63 -15.47
CA ALA A 73 11.06 -12.30 -14.70
C ALA A 73 11.30 -12.32 -13.18
N MET A 74 11.99 -13.35 -12.66
CA MET A 74 12.37 -13.44 -11.26
C MET A 74 13.32 -12.30 -10.86
N THR A 75 14.29 -11.95 -11.70
CA THR A 75 15.20 -10.82 -11.46
C THR A 75 14.43 -9.52 -11.36
N PHE A 76 13.43 -9.30 -12.23
CA PHE A 76 12.58 -8.11 -12.20
C PHE A 76 11.74 -8.06 -10.92
N LEU A 77 11.08 -9.15 -10.54
CA LEU A 77 10.30 -9.20 -9.30
C LEU A 77 11.19 -8.93 -8.09
N TYR A 78 12.32 -9.61 -7.97
CA TYR A 78 13.22 -9.48 -6.82
C TYR A 78 13.91 -8.11 -6.74
N ALA A 79 14.16 -7.46 -7.87
CA ALA A 79 14.70 -6.11 -7.86
C ALA A 79 13.73 -5.10 -7.24
N TYR A 80 12.43 -5.28 -7.44
CA TYR A 80 11.45 -4.23 -7.16
C TYR A 80 10.36 -4.61 -6.13
N MET A 81 10.20 -5.90 -5.75
CA MET A 81 9.22 -6.26 -4.71
C MET A 81 9.51 -5.54 -3.39
N PRO A 82 8.49 -5.15 -2.60
CA PRO A 82 8.69 -4.54 -1.28
C PRO A 82 9.31 -5.54 -0.29
N THR A 83 9.81 -5.01 0.82
CA THR A 83 10.57 -5.81 1.80
C THR A 83 9.78 -6.97 2.38
N ASN A 84 8.50 -6.76 2.70
CA ASN A 84 7.63 -7.82 3.21
C ASN A 84 7.52 -8.99 2.23
N ASP A 85 7.32 -8.71 0.93
CA ASP A 85 7.21 -9.76 -0.09
C ASP A 85 8.51 -10.57 -0.22
N LEU A 86 9.66 -9.87 -0.14
CA LEU A 86 10.98 -10.54 -0.16
C LEU A 86 11.20 -11.46 1.03
N ILE A 87 10.74 -11.05 2.22
CA ILE A 87 11.07 -11.69 3.50
C ILE A 87 10.06 -12.77 3.88
N ASP A 88 8.77 -12.53 3.66
CA ASP A 88 7.68 -13.32 4.19
C ASP A 88 7.27 -14.49 3.29
N ARG A 89 7.79 -14.56 2.06
CA ARG A 89 7.47 -15.62 1.10
C ARG A 89 8.73 -16.30 0.56
N ASP A 90 8.63 -17.60 0.36
CA ASP A 90 9.71 -18.38 -0.26
C ASP A 90 9.82 -18.08 -1.75
N GLY A 91 11.02 -18.27 -2.30
CA GLY A 91 11.30 -18.05 -3.72
C GLY A 91 10.52 -18.96 -4.64
N ASP A 92 10.18 -20.16 -4.20
CA ASP A 92 9.37 -21.11 -4.97
C ASP A 92 7.96 -20.56 -5.24
N PHE A 93 7.36 -19.87 -4.28
CA PHE A 93 6.08 -19.16 -4.47
C PHE A 93 6.14 -18.17 -5.66
N TYR A 94 7.23 -17.39 -5.76
CA TYR A 94 7.40 -16.44 -6.87
C TYR A 94 7.65 -17.14 -8.18
N LEU A 95 8.45 -18.21 -8.20
CA LEU A 95 8.75 -18.98 -9.41
C LEU A 95 7.50 -19.65 -9.97
N GLU A 96 6.63 -20.18 -9.15
CA GLU A 96 5.33 -20.75 -9.57
C GLU A 96 4.44 -19.67 -10.20
N ASN A 97 4.36 -18.48 -9.59
CA ASN A 97 3.62 -17.35 -10.14
C ASN A 97 4.19 -16.85 -11.47
N VAL A 98 5.52 -16.82 -11.63
CA VAL A 98 6.20 -16.50 -12.89
C VAL A 98 5.83 -17.52 -13.96
N ARG A 99 5.90 -18.82 -13.65
CA ARG A 99 5.53 -19.91 -14.55
C ARG A 99 4.08 -19.82 -15.00
N ALA A 100 3.16 -19.52 -14.06
CA ALA A 100 1.76 -19.29 -14.39
C ALA A 100 1.58 -18.09 -15.35
N SER A 101 2.30 -16.99 -15.12
CA SER A 101 2.24 -15.80 -15.99
C SER A 101 2.80 -16.08 -17.40
N LEU A 102 3.90 -16.81 -17.49
CA LEU A 102 4.49 -17.22 -18.77
C LEU A 102 3.58 -18.22 -19.51
N ARG A 103 2.92 -19.12 -18.77
CA ARG A 103 1.91 -20.04 -19.30
C ARG A 103 0.73 -19.28 -19.88
N ALA A 104 0.15 -18.33 -19.16
CA ALA A 104 -0.94 -17.48 -19.65
C ALA A 104 -0.52 -16.72 -20.93
N ARG A 105 0.68 -16.15 -20.95
CA ARG A 105 1.24 -15.46 -22.12
C ARG A 105 1.38 -16.39 -23.35
N LYS A 106 1.65 -17.68 -23.14
CA LYS A 106 1.79 -18.67 -24.21
C LYS A 106 0.44 -19.21 -24.71
N GLU A 107 -0.50 -19.47 -23.80
CA GLU A 107 -1.72 -20.21 -24.08
C GLU A 107 -2.89 -19.33 -24.54
N LEU A 108 -2.93 -18.03 -24.13
CA LEU A 108 -4.05 -17.15 -24.42
C LEU A 108 -3.81 -16.29 -25.67
N PRO A 109 -4.88 -15.95 -26.44
CA PRO A 109 -4.77 -15.33 -27.76
C PRO A 109 -4.00 -14.01 -27.76
N TRP A 110 -4.15 -13.19 -26.73
CA TRP A 110 -3.54 -11.87 -26.60
C TRP A 110 -2.10 -11.89 -26.08
N GLY A 111 -1.60 -13.03 -25.61
CA GLY A 111 -0.31 -13.08 -24.93
C GLY A 111 0.88 -12.56 -25.74
N LYS A 112 0.85 -12.69 -27.08
CA LYS A 112 1.88 -12.15 -27.98
C LYS A 112 1.67 -10.68 -28.34
N SER A 113 0.45 -10.16 -28.26
CA SER A 113 0.13 -8.77 -28.60
C SER A 113 0.35 -7.80 -27.43
N ILE A 114 0.42 -8.31 -26.19
CA ILE A 114 0.71 -7.48 -25.02
C ILE A 114 2.18 -7.04 -25.07
N PRO A 115 2.47 -5.72 -25.08
CA PRO A 115 3.82 -5.22 -25.08
C PRO A 115 4.58 -5.62 -23.81
N GLU A 116 5.91 -5.77 -23.93
CA GLU A 116 6.77 -6.24 -22.83
C GLU A 116 6.71 -5.33 -21.60
N ARG A 117 6.61 -4.01 -21.79
CA ARG A 117 6.48 -3.03 -20.70
C ARG A 117 5.21 -3.28 -19.90
N GLU A 118 4.04 -3.35 -20.56
CA GLU A 118 2.75 -3.56 -19.92
C GLU A 118 2.72 -4.93 -19.23
N TRP A 119 3.30 -5.96 -19.85
CA TRP A 119 3.41 -7.29 -19.25
C TRP A 119 4.27 -7.28 -17.97
N LYS A 120 5.47 -6.69 -18.03
CA LYS A 120 6.38 -6.65 -16.85
C LYS A 120 5.82 -5.85 -15.69
N HIS A 121 5.18 -4.72 -15.96
CA HIS A 121 4.73 -3.83 -14.90
C HIS A 121 3.31 -4.10 -14.39
N PHE A 122 2.44 -4.77 -15.20
CA PHE A 122 1.02 -4.89 -14.91
C PHE A 122 0.42 -6.30 -15.08
N VAL A 123 1.20 -7.30 -15.48
CA VAL A 123 0.81 -8.72 -15.44
C VAL A 123 1.68 -9.50 -14.45
N LEU A 124 2.99 -9.40 -14.61
CA LEU A 124 3.97 -10.19 -13.86
C LEU A 124 3.88 -9.95 -12.32
N PRO A 125 3.75 -8.73 -11.81
CA PRO A 125 3.65 -8.49 -10.37
C PRO A 125 2.44 -9.17 -9.75
N ILE A 126 2.62 -9.75 -8.56
CA ILE A 126 1.55 -10.43 -7.83
C ILE A 126 0.78 -9.41 -6.99
N ARG A 127 1.51 -8.62 -6.19
CA ARG A 127 0.92 -7.61 -5.30
C ARG A 127 0.17 -6.52 -6.06
N VAL A 128 -1.00 -6.19 -5.54
CA VAL A 128 -1.88 -5.12 -6.07
C VAL A 128 -1.99 -3.98 -5.06
N ASN A 129 -2.25 -4.30 -3.78
CA ASN A 129 -2.44 -3.36 -2.69
C ASN A 129 -1.66 -3.85 -1.44
N ASN A 130 -2.21 -3.70 -0.24
CA ASN A 130 -1.63 -4.17 1.03
C ASN A 130 -2.13 -5.57 1.45
N GLU A 131 -2.69 -6.35 0.53
CA GLU A 131 -3.20 -7.69 0.76
C GLU A 131 -2.10 -8.68 1.20
N ALA A 132 -2.48 -9.72 1.93
CA ALA A 132 -1.65 -10.91 2.06
C ALA A 132 -1.60 -11.65 0.71
N LEU A 133 -0.40 -12.00 0.24
CA LEU A 133 -0.25 -12.75 -1.00
C LEU A 133 -0.67 -14.21 -0.81
N ASP A 134 -1.41 -14.76 -1.77
CA ASP A 134 -1.87 -16.14 -1.80
C ASP A 134 -1.66 -16.79 -3.19
N ALA A 135 -2.09 -18.03 -3.34
CA ALA A 135 -1.95 -18.80 -4.59
C ALA A 135 -3.04 -18.47 -5.63
N SER A 136 -3.69 -17.32 -5.54
CA SER A 136 -4.82 -16.95 -6.41
C SER A 136 -4.50 -17.03 -7.90
N ARG A 137 -3.29 -16.67 -8.33
CA ARG A 137 -2.91 -16.67 -9.75
C ARG A 137 -3.12 -18.02 -10.42
N MET A 138 -2.67 -19.11 -9.79
CA MET A 138 -2.82 -20.45 -10.30
C MET A 138 -4.29 -20.88 -10.30
N VAL A 139 -4.98 -20.66 -9.22
CA VAL A 139 -6.41 -20.98 -9.05
C VAL A 139 -7.26 -20.22 -10.07
N PHE A 140 -7.03 -18.93 -10.25
CA PHE A 140 -7.80 -18.10 -11.17
C PHE A 140 -7.49 -18.41 -12.63
N PHE A 141 -6.22 -18.73 -12.97
CA PHE A 141 -5.89 -19.18 -14.32
C PHE A 141 -6.70 -20.42 -14.69
N ASP A 142 -6.72 -21.43 -13.81
CA ASP A 142 -7.45 -22.67 -14.09
C ASP A 142 -8.97 -22.47 -14.14
N ALA A 143 -9.53 -21.56 -13.36
CA ALA A 143 -10.96 -21.23 -13.38
C ALA A 143 -11.37 -20.44 -14.64
N LEU A 144 -10.49 -19.58 -15.17
CA LEU A 144 -10.84 -18.57 -16.18
C LEU A 144 -10.37 -18.91 -17.59
N LYS A 145 -9.26 -19.65 -17.76
CA LYS A 145 -8.65 -19.89 -19.09
C LYS A 145 -9.63 -20.38 -20.16
N ASP A 146 -10.50 -21.31 -19.81
CA ASP A 146 -11.47 -21.87 -20.74
C ASP A 146 -12.69 -20.96 -20.99
N ARG A 147 -12.99 -20.07 -20.06
CA ARG A 147 -14.05 -19.05 -20.21
C ARG A 147 -13.65 -17.94 -21.18
N VAL A 148 -12.33 -17.59 -21.22
CA VAL A 148 -11.87 -16.39 -21.94
C VAL A 148 -11.17 -16.69 -23.27
N LYS A 149 -10.62 -17.89 -23.49
CA LYS A 149 -9.76 -18.21 -24.66
C LYS A 149 -10.38 -17.99 -26.03
N GLY A 150 -11.72 -18.02 -26.11
CA GLY A 150 -12.48 -17.80 -27.35
C GLY A 150 -12.98 -16.37 -27.57
N LEU A 151 -12.67 -15.47 -26.64
CA LEU A 151 -13.17 -14.10 -26.64
C LEU A 151 -12.15 -13.12 -27.21
N SER A 152 -12.65 -11.95 -27.63
CA SER A 152 -11.81 -10.77 -27.85
C SER A 152 -11.19 -10.31 -26.51
N LEU A 153 -10.10 -9.55 -26.55
CA LEU A 153 -9.49 -9.01 -25.33
C LEU A 153 -10.47 -8.13 -24.54
N HIS A 154 -11.24 -7.31 -25.25
CA HIS A 154 -12.32 -6.49 -24.67
C HIS A 154 -13.36 -7.36 -23.92
N ASP A 155 -13.88 -8.37 -24.57
CA ASP A 155 -14.94 -9.23 -24.00
C ASP A 155 -14.39 -10.12 -22.88
N ALA A 156 -13.11 -10.51 -22.96
CA ALA A 156 -12.44 -11.25 -21.89
C ALA A 156 -12.32 -10.42 -20.59
N VAL A 157 -12.06 -9.11 -20.69
CA VAL A 157 -12.04 -8.22 -19.52
C VAL A 157 -13.41 -8.17 -18.86
N LEU A 158 -14.49 -8.00 -19.64
CA LEU A 158 -15.87 -8.00 -19.13
C LEU A 158 -16.23 -9.36 -18.50
N GLU A 159 -15.86 -10.49 -19.16
CA GLU A 159 -16.12 -11.84 -18.67
C GLU A 159 -15.43 -12.11 -17.31
N VAL A 160 -14.18 -11.66 -17.14
CA VAL A 160 -13.47 -11.79 -15.86
C VAL A 160 -14.16 -10.98 -14.76
N ASN A 161 -14.72 -9.80 -15.07
CA ASN A 161 -15.45 -9.00 -14.09
C ASN A 161 -16.78 -9.66 -13.70
N HIS A 162 -17.50 -10.23 -14.66
CA HIS A 162 -18.68 -11.05 -14.38
C HIS A 162 -18.36 -12.25 -13.48
N TRP A 163 -17.24 -12.94 -13.76
CA TRP A 163 -16.78 -14.01 -12.87
C TRP A 163 -16.49 -13.52 -11.45
N CYS A 164 -15.90 -12.34 -11.28
CA CYS A 164 -15.68 -11.74 -9.96
C CYS A 164 -17.02 -11.46 -9.25
N HIS A 165 -18.02 -10.97 -9.96
CA HIS A 165 -19.37 -10.73 -9.43
C HIS A 165 -20.11 -12.02 -9.03
N GLU A 166 -19.86 -13.14 -9.69
CA GLU A 166 -20.37 -14.47 -9.26
C GLU A 166 -19.93 -14.81 -7.83
N HIS A 167 -18.83 -14.22 -7.35
CA HIS A 167 -18.22 -14.59 -6.07
C HIS A 167 -18.30 -13.52 -5.00
N VAL A 168 -18.25 -12.23 -5.36
CA VAL A 168 -18.04 -11.13 -4.42
C VAL A 168 -18.99 -9.98 -4.71
N VAL A 169 -19.49 -9.35 -3.65
CA VAL A 169 -20.29 -8.12 -3.67
C VAL A 169 -19.75 -7.14 -2.64
N TYR A 170 -19.92 -5.84 -2.90
CA TYR A 170 -19.46 -4.78 -2.03
C TYR A 170 -20.03 -4.87 -0.61
N THR A 171 -19.15 -4.72 0.36
CA THR A 171 -19.51 -4.53 1.78
C THR A 171 -18.42 -3.73 2.47
N PRO A 172 -18.76 -2.61 3.14
CA PRO A 172 -17.77 -1.81 3.85
C PRO A 172 -17.12 -2.59 5.00
N SER A 173 -15.83 -2.35 5.23
CA SER A 173 -15.06 -2.97 6.30
C SER A 173 -13.83 -2.12 6.66
N ASP A 174 -12.95 -2.61 7.54
CA ASP A 174 -11.70 -1.94 7.90
C ASP A 174 -10.73 -1.78 6.71
N SER A 175 -9.67 -0.99 6.90
CA SER A 175 -8.70 -0.64 5.86
C SER A 175 -7.77 -1.78 5.43
N ARG A 176 -7.71 -2.89 6.18
CA ARG A 176 -6.91 -4.06 5.81
C ARG A 176 -7.51 -4.74 4.56
N THR A 177 -6.70 -5.02 3.55
CA THR A 177 -7.16 -5.73 2.35
C THR A 177 -6.98 -7.25 2.54
N SER A 178 -8.08 -8.00 2.44
CA SER A 178 -8.04 -9.47 2.42
C SER A 178 -7.36 -9.98 1.14
N SER A 179 -6.75 -11.17 1.21
CA SER A 179 -6.21 -11.81 0.01
C SER A 179 -7.32 -12.17 -0.98
N PRO A 180 -7.02 -12.30 -2.30
CA PRO A 180 -8.04 -12.62 -3.29
C PRO A 180 -8.85 -13.89 -3.00
N LEU A 181 -8.21 -14.98 -2.54
CA LEU A 181 -8.91 -16.21 -2.17
C LEU A 181 -9.75 -16.05 -0.89
N ALA A 182 -9.28 -15.25 0.08
CA ALA A 182 -10.04 -14.95 1.28
C ALA A 182 -11.26 -14.06 0.97
N THR A 183 -11.15 -13.14 0.02
CA THR A 183 -12.25 -12.31 -0.47
C THR A 183 -13.34 -13.17 -1.09
N ILE A 184 -13.00 -14.12 -1.98
CA ILE A 184 -13.96 -15.10 -2.54
C ILE A 184 -14.60 -15.94 -1.43
N ARG A 185 -13.79 -16.46 -0.49
CA ARG A 185 -14.33 -17.27 0.63
C ARG A 185 -15.31 -16.47 1.49
N SER A 186 -15.09 -15.18 1.65
CA SER A 186 -16.00 -14.30 2.39
C SER A 186 -17.26 -13.94 1.60
N ALA A 187 -17.23 -14.00 0.27
CA ALA A 187 -18.22 -13.47 -0.67
C ALA A 187 -18.49 -11.95 -0.50
N TYR A 188 -17.59 -11.24 0.19
CA TYR A 188 -17.65 -9.81 0.48
C TYR A 188 -16.29 -9.14 0.26
N GLY A 189 -16.31 -7.90 -0.25
CA GLY A 189 -15.18 -7.02 -0.30
C GLY A 189 -15.60 -5.56 -0.27
N ARG A 190 -14.77 -4.66 0.30
CA ARG A 190 -14.88 -3.24 -0.01
C ARG A 190 -14.16 -2.97 -1.34
N CYS A 191 -14.23 -1.76 -1.85
CA CYS A 191 -13.60 -1.41 -3.15
C CYS A 191 -12.11 -1.80 -3.25
N GLY A 192 -11.38 -1.79 -2.13
CA GLY A 192 -9.97 -2.23 -2.07
C GLY A 192 -9.80 -3.73 -2.33
N GLU A 193 -10.65 -4.59 -1.75
CA GLU A 193 -10.66 -6.04 -2.00
C GLU A 193 -11.19 -6.39 -3.39
N GLU A 194 -12.30 -5.77 -3.81
CA GLU A 194 -12.90 -6.03 -5.12
C GLU A 194 -11.95 -5.70 -6.26
N SER A 195 -11.31 -4.53 -6.20
CA SER A 195 -10.33 -4.14 -7.22
C SER A 195 -9.05 -4.99 -7.17
N THR A 196 -8.61 -5.42 -5.97
CA THR A 196 -7.49 -6.37 -5.83
C THR A 196 -7.84 -7.73 -6.44
N LEU A 197 -9.05 -8.24 -6.20
CA LEU A 197 -9.55 -9.49 -6.77
C LEU A 197 -9.58 -9.43 -8.31
N LEU A 198 -10.20 -8.39 -8.87
CA LEU A 198 -10.32 -8.24 -10.32
C LEU A 198 -8.96 -8.08 -11.00
N VAL A 199 -8.03 -7.27 -10.43
CA VAL A 199 -6.66 -7.15 -10.96
C VAL A 199 -5.94 -8.49 -10.91
N ALA A 200 -6.04 -9.24 -9.80
CA ALA A 200 -5.43 -10.56 -9.69
C ALA A 200 -6.00 -11.55 -10.72
N ALA A 201 -7.31 -11.54 -10.96
CA ALA A 201 -7.99 -12.39 -11.93
C ALA A 201 -7.58 -12.05 -13.38
N LEU A 202 -7.55 -10.77 -13.75
CA LEU A 202 -7.10 -10.32 -15.08
C LEU A 202 -5.63 -10.68 -15.32
N ARG A 203 -4.75 -10.42 -14.34
CA ARG A 203 -3.33 -10.78 -14.42
C ARG A 203 -3.12 -12.30 -14.52
N ALA A 204 -3.97 -13.10 -13.89
CA ALA A 204 -3.90 -14.57 -13.98
C ALA A 204 -4.10 -15.07 -15.41
N VAL A 205 -4.94 -14.43 -16.19
CA VAL A 205 -5.16 -14.71 -17.61
C VAL A 205 -4.31 -13.83 -18.54
N GLY A 206 -3.22 -13.24 -18.03
CA GLY A 206 -2.24 -12.52 -18.83
C GLY A 206 -2.69 -11.14 -19.35
N ILE A 207 -3.77 -10.57 -18.83
CA ILE A 207 -4.27 -9.24 -19.20
C ILE A 207 -3.63 -8.20 -18.26
N PRO A 208 -2.91 -7.18 -18.80
CA PRO A 208 -2.37 -6.13 -17.96
C PRO A 208 -3.49 -5.37 -17.27
N ALA A 209 -3.42 -5.31 -15.95
CA ALA A 209 -4.41 -4.63 -15.13
C ALA A 209 -3.75 -3.90 -13.96
N ARG A 210 -4.34 -2.76 -13.58
CA ARG A 210 -3.88 -1.95 -12.47
C ARG A 210 -5.05 -1.46 -11.62
N GLN A 211 -4.87 -1.47 -10.31
CA GLN A 211 -5.76 -0.78 -9.42
C GLN A 211 -5.48 0.71 -9.52
N VAL A 212 -6.51 1.49 -9.78
CA VAL A 212 -6.45 2.95 -9.75
C VAL A 212 -7.34 3.46 -8.62
N TYR A 213 -6.99 4.61 -8.05
CA TYR A 213 -7.74 5.13 -6.93
C TYR A 213 -7.70 6.66 -6.85
N THR A 214 -8.78 7.22 -6.32
CA THR A 214 -8.79 8.56 -5.77
C THR A 214 -8.68 8.44 -4.24
N PRO A 215 -7.60 8.95 -3.64
CA PRO A 215 -7.37 8.77 -2.21
C PRO A 215 -8.40 9.51 -1.36
N ARG A 216 -8.96 10.59 -1.89
CA ARG A 216 -10.07 11.36 -1.31
C ARG A 216 -10.84 12.07 -2.42
N TRP A 217 -12.18 11.97 -2.38
CA TRP A 217 -13.03 12.80 -3.20
C TRP A 217 -12.96 14.28 -2.78
N ALA A 218 -13.08 15.20 -3.72
CA ALA A 218 -13.13 16.64 -3.41
C ALA A 218 -14.55 17.15 -3.13
N HIS A 219 -15.57 16.37 -3.45
CA HIS A 219 -16.97 16.78 -3.40
C HIS A 219 -17.82 16.01 -2.36
N THR A 220 -17.27 14.99 -1.74
CA THR A 220 -17.91 14.17 -0.70
C THR A 220 -16.86 13.49 0.14
N ASP A 221 -17.19 13.21 1.41
CA ASP A 221 -16.32 12.51 2.34
C ASP A 221 -16.30 11.02 1.99
N ASP A 222 -15.27 10.57 1.29
CA ASP A 222 -14.97 9.18 0.96
C ASP A 222 -13.72 9.09 0.06
N ASN A 223 -13.39 7.87 -0.34
CA ASN A 223 -12.41 7.52 -1.35
C ASN A 223 -12.98 6.42 -2.26
N HIS A 224 -12.28 6.08 -3.33
CA HIS A 224 -12.67 4.95 -4.17
C HIS A 224 -11.46 4.33 -4.88
N ALA A 225 -11.55 3.02 -5.10
CA ALA A 225 -10.59 2.24 -5.89
C ALA A 225 -11.34 1.37 -6.90
N TRP A 226 -10.83 1.33 -8.13
CA TRP A 226 -11.38 0.53 -9.23
C TRP A 226 -10.26 -0.03 -10.11
N VAL A 227 -10.57 -0.50 -11.31
CA VAL A 227 -9.60 -1.17 -12.17
C VAL A 227 -9.51 -0.51 -13.54
N GLU A 228 -8.30 -0.40 -14.05
CA GLU A 228 -8.03 -0.22 -15.48
C GLU A 228 -7.38 -1.48 -16.06
N ALA A 229 -7.85 -1.91 -17.23
CA ALA A 229 -7.30 -2.99 -18.01
C ALA A 229 -6.74 -2.49 -19.35
N TRP A 230 -5.63 -3.07 -19.81
CA TRP A 230 -5.03 -2.74 -21.09
C TRP A 230 -5.71 -3.51 -22.21
N VAL A 231 -6.41 -2.80 -23.07
CA VAL A 231 -7.16 -3.37 -24.19
C VAL A 231 -6.75 -2.64 -25.49
N ASP A 232 -6.16 -3.36 -26.42
CA ASP A 232 -5.83 -2.88 -27.75
C ASP A 232 -5.10 -1.53 -27.77
N GLY A 233 -4.10 -1.39 -26.93
CA GLY A 233 -3.25 -0.21 -26.86
C GLY A 233 -3.76 0.93 -25.96
N LYS A 234 -4.82 0.71 -25.16
CA LYS A 234 -5.42 1.72 -24.29
C LYS A 234 -5.73 1.16 -22.90
N TRP A 235 -5.65 1.99 -21.89
CA TRP A 235 -6.20 1.73 -20.58
C TRP A 235 -7.68 2.07 -20.55
N LEU A 236 -8.55 1.09 -20.27
CA LEU A 236 -9.99 1.24 -20.15
C LEU A 236 -10.40 0.84 -18.74
N PHE A 237 -11.30 1.63 -18.11
CA PHE A 237 -11.71 1.41 -16.75
C PHE A 237 -13.00 0.59 -16.61
N LEU A 238 -13.19 -0.01 -15.44
CA LEU A 238 -14.39 -0.73 -15.03
C LEU A 238 -14.51 -0.76 -13.51
N GLY A 239 -15.74 -0.82 -13.00
CA GLY A 239 -16.04 -1.10 -11.59
C GLY A 239 -15.71 -2.55 -11.28
N ALA A 240 -15.01 -2.79 -10.18
CA ALA A 240 -14.58 -4.14 -9.81
C ALA A 240 -15.71 -4.92 -9.14
N CYS A 241 -15.98 -6.13 -9.57
CA CYS A 241 -17.13 -6.95 -9.14
C CYS A 241 -18.49 -6.27 -9.42
N GLU A 242 -18.51 -5.25 -10.24
CA GLU A 242 -19.70 -4.48 -10.63
C GLU A 242 -19.74 -4.42 -12.17
N PRO A 243 -20.09 -5.55 -12.84
CA PRO A 243 -20.01 -5.65 -14.29
C PRO A 243 -21.04 -4.73 -14.97
N GLU A 244 -20.54 -4.02 -15.98
CA GLU A 244 -21.34 -3.18 -16.88
C GLU A 244 -21.29 -3.73 -18.30
N SER A 245 -22.19 -3.24 -19.13
CA SER A 245 -22.36 -3.73 -20.51
C SER A 245 -21.15 -3.45 -21.41
N VAL A 246 -20.33 -2.46 -21.08
CA VAL A 246 -19.16 -2.00 -21.84
C VAL A 246 -18.10 -1.42 -20.90
N LEU A 247 -16.85 -1.39 -21.33
CA LEU A 247 -15.78 -0.72 -20.59
C LEU A 247 -15.97 0.82 -20.61
N ASN A 248 -15.36 1.52 -19.66
CA ASN A 248 -15.53 2.97 -19.40
C ASN A 248 -16.95 3.34 -18.94
N LEU A 249 -17.73 2.37 -18.49
CA LEU A 249 -19.01 2.58 -17.82
C LEU A 249 -18.92 2.02 -16.40
N ALA A 250 -19.35 2.84 -15.43
CA ALA A 250 -19.46 2.47 -14.02
C ALA A 250 -20.35 3.51 -13.32
N TRP A 251 -20.92 3.16 -12.15
CA TRP A 251 -21.71 4.10 -11.35
C TRP A 251 -20.96 5.40 -11.01
N PHE A 252 -19.63 5.33 -10.95
CA PHE A 252 -18.78 6.46 -10.58
C PHE A 252 -18.34 7.35 -11.76
N ASN A 253 -18.87 7.21 -12.97
CA ASN A 253 -18.55 8.14 -14.07
C ASN A 253 -18.75 9.62 -13.68
N ALA A 254 -19.87 9.94 -13.01
CA ALA A 254 -20.12 11.29 -12.53
C ALA A 254 -19.17 11.69 -11.38
N PRO A 255 -19.03 10.93 -10.27
CA PRO A 255 -18.07 11.22 -9.21
C PRO A 255 -16.64 11.41 -9.69
N VAL A 256 -16.13 10.54 -10.57
CA VAL A 256 -14.74 10.61 -11.01
C VAL A 256 -14.41 11.80 -11.89
N SER A 257 -15.39 12.34 -12.62
CA SER A 257 -15.22 13.59 -13.37
C SER A 257 -14.95 14.81 -12.46
N ARG A 258 -15.24 14.66 -11.17
CA ARG A 258 -15.02 15.65 -10.10
C ARG A 258 -13.81 15.33 -9.20
N ALA A 259 -12.99 14.35 -9.57
CA ALA A 259 -11.79 14.02 -8.82
C ALA A 259 -10.71 15.09 -8.96
N MET A 260 -9.98 15.36 -7.89
CA MET A 260 -8.76 16.17 -7.95
C MET A 260 -7.55 15.36 -8.40
N LEU A 261 -7.48 14.09 -8.02
CA LEU A 261 -6.39 13.19 -8.41
C LEU A 261 -6.91 11.77 -8.57
N VAL A 262 -6.50 11.10 -9.64
CA VAL A 262 -6.61 9.66 -9.84
C VAL A 262 -5.21 9.15 -10.17
N HIS A 263 -4.73 8.20 -9.41
CA HIS A 263 -3.37 7.69 -9.58
C HIS A 263 -3.28 6.17 -9.37
N THR A 264 -2.14 5.62 -9.76
CA THR A 264 -1.82 4.20 -9.59
C THR A 264 -0.33 4.00 -9.35
N LYS A 265 0.05 2.81 -8.92
CA LYS A 265 1.42 2.40 -8.71
C LYS A 265 1.83 1.37 -9.76
N ALA A 266 2.72 1.75 -10.66
CA ALA A 266 3.38 0.82 -11.56
C ALA A 266 4.53 0.14 -10.80
N PHE A 267 4.57 -1.19 -10.81
CA PHE A 267 5.61 -1.97 -10.13
C PHE A 267 6.99 -1.69 -10.74
N GLY A 268 7.96 -1.36 -9.91
CA GLY A 268 9.33 -1.10 -10.32
C GLY A 268 9.54 0.26 -11.00
N ARG A 269 10.59 0.35 -11.80
CA ARG A 269 10.93 1.55 -12.59
C ARG A 269 10.12 1.56 -13.87
N TYR A 270 9.07 2.33 -13.89
CA TYR A 270 8.20 2.48 -15.05
C TYR A 270 8.56 3.74 -15.84
N ASP A 271 8.60 3.61 -17.16
CA ASP A 271 8.97 4.66 -18.13
C ASP A 271 7.84 4.96 -19.14
N GLY A 272 6.59 4.75 -18.72
CA GLY A 272 5.42 5.08 -19.53
C GLY A 272 5.20 6.59 -19.71
N PRO A 273 4.17 6.95 -20.50
CA PRO A 273 3.91 8.35 -20.88
C PRO A 273 3.25 9.18 -19.78
N GLU A 274 2.73 8.57 -18.73
CA GLU A 274 1.97 9.23 -17.68
C GLU A 274 2.84 10.16 -16.82
N GLU A 275 2.26 11.22 -16.26
CA GLU A 275 2.96 12.11 -15.31
C GLU A 275 3.38 11.33 -14.05
N VAL A 276 4.67 11.33 -13.75
CA VAL A 276 5.21 10.72 -12.54
C VAL A 276 4.94 11.64 -11.34
N ILE A 277 4.23 11.11 -10.33
CA ILE A 277 4.05 11.76 -9.04
C ILE A 277 5.27 11.51 -8.15
N GLY A 278 5.72 10.25 -8.06
CA GLY A 278 6.85 9.86 -7.25
C GLY A 278 7.55 8.58 -7.73
N ASN A 279 8.83 8.47 -7.40
CA ASN A 279 9.63 7.27 -7.65
C ASN A 279 10.17 6.73 -6.33
N THR A 280 10.07 5.43 -6.17
CA THR A 280 10.66 4.69 -5.06
C THR A 280 11.52 3.54 -5.58
N PRO A 281 12.28 2.85 -4.74
CA PRO A 281 12.98 1.64 -5.16
C PRO A 281 12.07 0.50 -5.61
N THR A 282 10.76 0.52 -5.26
CA THR A 282 9.83 -0.59 -5.48
C THR A 282 8.73 -0.29 -6.49
N TYR A 283 8.37 0.97 -6.69
CA TYR A 283 7.32 1.38 -7.63
C TYR A 283 7.52 2.81 -8.14
N THR A 284 6.89 3.08 -9.28
CA THR A 284 6.67 4.43 -9.82
C THR A 284 5.20 4.78 -9.64
N GLU A 285 4.91 5.88 -8.96
CA GLU A 285 3.55 6.40 -8.83
C GLU A 285 3.24 7.33 -9.99
N ILE A 286 2.15 7.04 -10.71
CA ILE A 286 1.76 7.73 -11.93
C ILE A 286 0.36 8.33 -11.82
N ASN A 287 0.20 9.50 -12.40
CA ASN A 287 -1.05 10.26 -12.47
C ASN A 287 -1.83 9.87 -13.73
N VAL A 288 -3.08 9.49 -13.56
CA VAL A 288 -3.97 9.08 -14.64
C VAL A 288 -5.28 9.89 -14.67
N ILE A 289 -5.31 11.03 -13.97
CA ILE A 289 -6.51 11.88 -13.83
C ILE A 289 -7.09 12.35 -15.16
N ASP A 290 -6.26 12.56 -16.19
CA ASP A 290 -6.67 13.02 -17.52
C ASP A 290 -7.52 12.00 -18.29
N ASN A 291 -7.53 10.73 -17.88
CA ASN A 291 -8.49 9.73 -18.37
C ASN A 291 -9.93 9.99 -17.91
N TYR A 292 -10.14 10.79 -16.87
CA TYR A 292 -11.41 10.89 -16.13
C TYR A 292 -11.99 12.29 -16.03
N ALA A 293 -11.17 13.32 -15.87
CA ALA A 293 -11.60 14.66 -15.54
C ALA A 293 -10.91 15.72 -16.41
N HIS A 294 -11.50 16.89 -16.50
CA HIS A 294 -10.81 18.07 -17.03
C HIS A 294 -9.69 18.50 -16.07
N VAL A 295 -8.50 18.66 -16.61
CA VAL A 295 -7.30 18.91 -15.81
C VAL A 295 -6.74 20.33 -16.00
N GLY A 296 -6.04 20.79 -14.97
CA GLY A 296 -5.17 21.94 -14.99
C GLY A 296 -3.79 21.58 -14.45
N LYS A 297 -2.76 22.26 -14.91
CA LYS A 297 -1.38 22.09 -14.37
C LYS A 297 -0.95 23.34 -13.64
N VAL A 298 -0.48 23.19 -12.41
CA VAL A 298 0.02 24.28 -11.57
C VAL A 298 1.49 24.06 -11.23
N SER A 299 2.28 25.11 -11.29
CA SER A 299 3.66 25.16 -10.80
C SER A 299 3.72 25.92 -9.46
N VAL A 300 4.23 25.28 -8.42
CA VAL A 300 4.43 25.88 -7.09
C VAL A 300 5.89 26.16 -6.88
N GLN A 301 6.25 27.41 -6.57
CA GLN A 301 7.60 27.80 -6.19
C GLN A 301 7.69 27.95 -4.68
N VAL A 302 8.49 27.11 -4.04
CA VAL A 302 8.77 27.17 -2.60
C VAL A 302 9.87 28.18 -2.34
N THR A 303 9.63 29.11 -1.40
CA THR A 303 10.59 30.12 -1.00
C THR A 303 10.72 30.21 0.53
N ASP A 304 11.85 30.71 0.99
CA ASP A 304 11.98 31.11 2.40
C ASP A 304 11.21 32.42 2.69
N ALA A 305 11.28 32.90 3.93
CA ALA A 305 10.63 34.13 4.36
C ALA A 305 11.14 35.40 3.64
N THR A 306 12.34 35.34 3.01
CA THR A 306 12.93 36.45 2.24
C THR A 306 12.64 36.34 0.74
N GLY A 307 11.95 35.29 0.29
CA GLY A 307 11.60 35.06 -1.11
C GLY A 307 12.64 34.26 -1.91
N ARG A 308 13.71 33.75 -1.28
CA ARG A 308 14.73 32.92 -1.95
C ARG A 308 14.17 31.51 -2.22
N PRO A 309 14.33 30.96 -3.43
CA PRO A 309 13.89 29.60 -3.76
C PRO A 309 14.55 28.54 -2.86
N LEU A 310 13.79 27.51 -2.51
CA LEU A 310 14.23 26.40 -1.68
C LEU A 310 14.15 25.08 -2.46
N ALA A 311 15.30 24.47 -2.73
CA ALA A 311 15.42 23.16 -3.36
C ALA A 311 15.29 22.02 -2.34
N GLY A 312 14.84 20.84 -2.79
CA GLY A 312 14.78 19.62 -1.98
C GLY A 312 13.68 19.62 -0.91
N ILE A 313 12.71 20.50 -1.01
CA ILE A 313 11.60 20.61 -0.05
C ILE A 313 10.42 19.72 -0.49
N PRO A 314 9.95 18.79 0.33
CA PRO A 314 8.71 18.08 0.08
C PRO A 314 7.51 19.03 0.13
N VAL A 315 6.71 19.04 -0.92
CA VAL A 315 5.49 19.84 -1.06
C VAL A 315 4.31 18.87 -1.13
N SER A 316 3.41 18.97 -0.15
CA SER A 316 2.18 18.19 -0.08
C SER A 316 1.05 18.93 -0.78
N PHE A 317 0.37 18.24 -1.70
CA PHE A 317 -0.88 18.68 -2.31
C PHE A 317 -2.02 18.00 -1.54
N ARG A 318 -2.95 18.80 -0.99
CA ARG A 318 -3.94 18.32 -0.03
C ARG A 318 -5.35 18.63 -0.50
N VAL A 319 -6.24 17.66 -0.40
CA VAL A 319 -7.69 17.79 -0.65
C VAL A 319 -8.40 17.89 0.69
N TYR A 320 -9.39 18.79 0.80
CA TYR A 320 -10.27 18.84 1.96
C TYR A 320 -11.28 17.69 1.92
N ASN A 321 -11.29 16.87 2.95
CA ASN A 321 -12.17 15.71 3.06
C ASN A 321 -12.13 15.18 4.50
N TYR A 322 -13.24 14.74 5.06
CA TYR A 322 -13.34 14.25 6.44
C TYR A 322 -12.82 15.25 7.50
N GLY A 323 -13.16 16.54 7.35
CA GLY A 323 -12.74 17.57 8.29
C GLY A 323 -11.23 17.82 8.36
N GLU A 324 -10.44 17.35 7.36
CA GLU A 324 -9.00 17.54 7.28
C GLU A 324 -8.54 17.93 5.87
N PHE A 325 -7.32 18.45 5.77
CA PHE A 325 -6.59 18.59 4.51
C PHE A 325 -5.71 17.38 4.30
N TYR A 326 -6.26 16.33 3.65
CA TYR A 326 -5.58 15.07 3.39
C TYR A 326 -4.57 15.19 2.25
N THR A 327 -3.32 14.72 2.46
CA THR A 327 -2.27 14.72 1.43
C THR A 327 -2.54 13.66 0.37
N VAL A 328 -2.80 14.08 -0.87
CA VAL A 328 -3.05 13.18 -2.01
C VAL A 328 -1.82 12.97 -2.89
N ALA A 329 -0.87 13.92 -2.88
CA ALA A 329 0.41 13.81 -3.57
C ALA A 329 1.51 14.57 -2.83
N THR A 330 2.75 14.10 -2.91
CA THR A 330 3.93 14.83 -2.43
C THR A 330 4.99 14.83 -3.52
N LYS A 331 5.50 16.02 -3.85
CA LYS A 331 6.58 16.19 -4.83
C LYS A 331 7.72 17.00 -4.19
N VAL A 332 8.96 16.77 -4.62
CA VAL A 332 10.14 17.45 -4.07
C VAL A 332 10.56 18.57 -4.99
N SER A 333 10.81 19.78 -4.43
CA SER A 333 11.19 20.94 -5.21
C SER A 333 12.57 20.77 -5.88
N ASP A 334 12.66 21.20 -7.13
CA ASP A 334 13.88 21.20 -7.94
C ASP A 334 14.90 22.28 -7.47
N ALA A 335 16.00 22.42 -8.21
CA ALA A 335 17.05 23.40 -7.92
C ALA A 335 16.55 24.87 -7.95
N ALA A 336 15.46 25.15 -8.68
CA ALA A 336 14.82 26.46 -8.72
C ALA A 336 13.67 26.60 -7.68
N GLY A 337 13.53 25.65 -6.79
CA GLY A 337 12.47 25.61 -5.77
C GLY A 337 11.09 25.25 -6.32
N ARG A 338 10.99 24.64 -7.50
CA ARG A 338 9.70 24.40 -8.18
C ARG A 338 9.28 22.95 -8.12
N VAL A 339 7.96 22.77 -7.99
CA VAL A 339 7.26 21.51 -8.24
C VAL A 339 6.05 21.78 -9.14
N SER A 340 5.59 20.78 -9.88
CA SER A 340 4.34 20.90 -10.63
C SER A 340 3.50 19.65 -10.50
N LEU A 341 2.17 19.82 -10.54
CA LEU A 341 1.19 18.74 -10.53
C LEU A 341 0.09 19.07 -11.54
N THR A 342 -0.38 18.04 -12.24
CA THR A 342 -1.63 18.06 -13.02
C THR A 342 -2.74 17.49 -12.15
N ALA A 343 -3.88 18.18 -12.04
CA ALA A 343 -5.01 17.75 -11.22
C ALA A 343 -6.35 18.20 -11.83
N GLY A 344 -7.46 17.69 -11.33
CA GLY A 344 -8.81 18.15 -11.68
C GLY A 344 -8.98 19.65 -11.43
N GLN A 345 -9.83 20.32 -12.21
CA GLN A 345 -10.03 21.77 -12.14
C GLN A 345 -10.84 22.20 -10.90
N GLY A 346 -10.20 22.17 -9.75
CA GLY A 346 -10.74 22.55 -8.44
C GLY A 346 -9.64 23.05 -7.50
N ASP A 347 -9.94 23.15 -6.22
CA ASP A 347 -9.06 23.71 -5.21
C ASP A 347 -8.31 22.64 -4.42
N MET A 348 -7.03 22.89 -4.17
CA MET A 348 -6.20 22.17 -3.18
C MET A 348 -5.51 23.14 -2.23
N LEU A 349 -5.14 22.65 -1.06
CA LEU A 349 -4.17 23.32 -0.18
C LEU A 349 -2.79 22.72 -0.46
N VAL A 350 -1.80 23.56 -0.80
CA VAL A 350 -0.40 23.15 -0.85
C VAL A 350 0.27 23.50 0.48
N TYR A 351 1.07 22.56 1.00
CA TYR A 351 1.76 22.68 2.27
C TYR A 351 3.21 22.22 2.13
N ALA A 352 4.12 22.94 2.78
CA ALA A 352 5.49 22.49 2.91
C ALA A 352 6.09 22.95 4.25
N SER A 353 7.05 22.18 4.76
CA SER A 353 7.84 22.53 5.93
C SER A 353 9.32 22.26 5.70
N LYS A 354 10.17 22.97 6.46
CA LYS A 354 11.63 22.83 6.44
C LYS A 354 12.17 22.90 7.86
N PRO A 355 12.90 21.87 8.34
CA PRO A 355 13.61 21.94 9.61
C PRO A 355 14.62 23.08 9.67
N GLU A 356 14.71 23.76 10.82
CA GLU A 356 15.67 24.82 11.16
C GLU A 356 16.24 24.58 12.57
N GLY A 357 17.35 23.85 12.68
CA GLY A 357 17.91 23.45 13.97
C GLY A 357 16.96 22.54 14.76
N THR A 358 16.53 22.97 15.96
CA THR A 358 15.56 22.26 16.81
C THR A 358 14.12 22.68 16.54
N SER A 359 13.85 23.46 15.51
CA SER A 359 12.54 23.98 15.11
C SER A 359 12.32 23.77 13.61
N TYR A 360 11.25 24.32 13.07
CA TYR A 360 10.95 24.29 11.63
C TYR A 360 10.23 25.56 11.19
N ARG A 361 10.28 25.82 9.88
CA ARG A 361 9.37 26.77 9.21
C ARG A 361 8.42 26.03 8.32
N PHE A 362 7.22 26.55 8.15
CA PHE A 362 6.23 26.01 7.26
C PHE A 362 5.45 27.10 6.52
N GLY A 363 4.77 26.68 5.48
CA GLY A 363 3.86 27.51 4.72
C GLY A 363 2.71 26.70 4.15
N MET A 364 1.59 27.38 3.91
CA MET A 364 0.42 26.81 3.24
C MET A 364 -0.17 27.86 2.31
N GLN A 365 -0.79 27.40 1.22
CA GLN A 365 -1.42 28.25 0.21
C GLN A 365 -2.50 27.50 -0.51
N LYS A 366 -3.70 28.12 -0.66
CA LYS A 366 -4.73 27.60 -1.54
C LYS A 366 -4.29 27.77 -3.01
N VAL A 367 -4.59 26.78 -3.83
CA VAL A 367 -4.28 26.72 -5.27
C VAL A 367 -5.52 26.25 -6.01
N THR A 368 -5.91 26.99 -7.07
CA THR A 368 -7.06 26.66 -7.93
C THR A 368 -6.55 26.11 -9.27
N PHE A 369 -6.65 24.81 -9.48
CA PHE A 369 -6.30 24.19 -10.76
C PHE A 369 -7.28 24.60 -11.87
N GLY A 370 -6.75 24.81 -13.07
CA GLY A 370 -7.50 25.37 -14.20
C GLY A 370 -7.39 26.89 -14.32
N THR A 371 -7.18 27.60 -13.21
CA THR A 371 -7.01 29.06 -13.17
C THR A 371 -5.56 29.45 -12.89
N ASP A 372 -5.00 28.98 -11.80
CA ASP A 372 -3.64 29.28 -11.43
C ASP A 372 -2.64 28.56 -12.35
N LYS A 373 -1.59 29.26 -12.77
CA LYS A 373 -0.48 28.68 -13.54
C LYS A 373 0.80 28.58 -12.70
N GLN A 374 1.05 29.59 -11.87
CA GLN A 374 2.19 29.67 -10.97
C GLN A 374 1.75 30.23 -9.62
N VAL A 375 2.17 29.60 -8.55
CA VAL A 375 1.87 29.99 -7.18
C VAL A 375 3.17 30.02 -6.38
N ARG A 376 3.31 30.99 -5.48
CA ARG A 376 4.43 31.06 -4.54
C ARG A 376 3.99 30.54 -3.18
N LEU A 377 4.70 29.50 -2.67
CA LEU A 377 4.54 28.96 -1.32
C LEU A 377 5.71 29.45 -0.46
N GLN A 378 5.44 30.43 0.39
CA GLN A 378 6.45 31.00 1.27
C GLN A 378 6.45 30.31 2.63
N LEU A 379 7.60 29.78 3.08
CA LEU A 379 7.76 29.19 4.41
C LEU A 379 8.00 30.30 5.43
N LYS A 380 6.92 30.94 5.89
CA LYS A 380 6.95 32.13 6.76
C LYS A 380 6.56 31.82 8.21
N TYR A 381 5.78 30.78 8.47
CA TYR A 381 5.25 30.44 9.79
C TYR A 381 6.23 29.62 10.62
N ARG A 382 6.07 29.69 11.94
CA ARG A 382 6.83 28.96 12.96
C ARG A 382 5.90 28.23 13.92
N PRO A 383 6.38 27.19 14.65
CA PRO A 383 5.63 26.61 15.75
C PRO A 383 5.16 27.68 16.76
N GLY A 384 3.89 27.61 17.14
CA GLY A 384 3.26 28.57 18.04
C GLY A 384 2.60 29.78 17.36
N ASP A 385 2.83 29.99 16.06
CA ASP A 385 2.08 31.00 15.31
C ASP A 385 0.60 30.66 15.25
N ARG A 386 -0.25 31.62 15.57
CA ARG A 386 -1.70 31.46 15.40
C ARG A 386 -2.08 31.84 13.99
N ILE A 387 -2.70 30.89 13.29
CA ILE A 387 -3.18 31.06 11.92
C ILE A 387 -4.69 30.86 11.97
N ASN A 388 -5.43 31.85 11.53
CA ASN A 388 -6.87 31.79 11.38
C ASN A 388 -7.23 32.31 9.98
N GLU A 389 -7.60 31.41 9.09
CA GLU A 389 -7.92 31.72 7.71
C GLU A 389 -9.23 31.01 7.32
N ASP A 390 -10.15 31.74 6.73
CA ASP A 390 -11.35 31.18 6.11
C ASP A 390 -11.00 30.79 4.66
N LEU A 391 -11.12 29.51 4.35
CA LEU A 391 -10.81 28.97 3.04
C LEU A 391 -12.10 28.48 2.35
N LEU A 392 -12.50 29.14 1.27
CA LEU A 392 -13.51 28.59 0.37
C LEU A 392 -12.81 27.56 -0.55
N ILE A 393 -13.19 26.29 -0.42
CA ILE A 393 -12.68 25.19 -1.24
C ILE A 393 -13.76 24.74 -2.21
N THR A 394 -13.45 24.77 -3.49
CA THR A 394 -14.37 24.43 -4.57
C THR A 394 -13.90 23.16 -5.27
N PRO A 395 -14.69 22.07 -5.30
CA PRO A 395 -14.36 20.86 -6.06
C PRO A 395 -14.52 21.12 -7.57
N PRO A 396 -13.93 20.25 -8.43
CA PRO A 396 -14.19 20.29 -9.87
C PRO A 396 -15.68 20.17 -10.17
N ARG A 397 -16.10 20.79 -11.29
CA ARG A 397 -17.47 20.65 -11.82
C ARG A 397 -17.66 19.25 -12.39
N GLU A 398 -18.88 18.75 -12.30
CA GLU A 398 -19.25 17.51 -12.95
C GLU A 398 -19.30 17.70 -14.47
N ASP A 399 -18.61 16.81 -15.18
CA ASP A 399 -18.62 16.72 -16.65
C ASP A 399 -18.38 15.26 -17.05
N ALA A 400 -19.31 14.40 -16.66
CA ALA A 400 -19.21 12.97 -16.89
C ALA A 400 -19.39 12.62 -18.37
N LYS A 401 -18.52 11.74 -18.86
CA LYS A 401 -18.65 11.13 -20.19
C LYS A 401 -19.12 9.70 -20.04
N TYR A 402 -20.08 9.32 -20.90
CA TYR A 402 -20.64 7.98 -20.92
C TYR A 402 -20.46 7.35 -22.30
N PRO A 403 -20.04 6.07 -22.38
CA PRO A 403 -20.06 5.34 -23.64
C PRO A 403 -21.49 5.06 -24.10
N ASN A 404 -21.66 4.85 -25.41
CA ASN A 404 -22.94 4.41 -25.95
C ASN A 404 -23.22 2.97 -25.56
N VAL A 405 -24.41 2.70 -25.05
CA VAL A 405 -24.87 1.35 -24.67
C VAL A 405 -26.25 1.14 -25.25
N THR A 406 -26.44 0.04 -25.96
CA THR A 406 -27.74 -0.36 -26.50
C THR A 406 -28.62 -1.00 -25.42
N ASP A 407 -29.95 -0.98 -25.60
CA ASP A 407 -30.88 -1.62 -24.68
C ASP A 407 -30.64 -3.15 -24.63
N ALA A 408 -30.24 -3.76 -25.75
CA ALA A 408 -29.89 -5.18 -25.79
C ALA A 408 -28.66 -5.51 -24.92
N GLN A 409 -27.63 -4.68 -24.95
CA GLN A 409 -26.44 -4.83 -24.09
C GLN A 409 -26.81 -4.70 -22.61
N ARG A 410 -27.64 -3.69 -22.25
CA ARG A 410 -28.12 -3.53 -20.86
C ARG A 410 -28.95 -4.73 -20.40
N ALA A 411 -29.87 -5.19 -21.25
CA ALA A 411 -30.73 -6.35 -20.92
C ALA A 411 -29.89 -7.62 -20.69
N GLU A 412 -28.88 -7.87 -21.53
CA GLU A 412 -28.00 -9.03 -21.37
C GLU A 412 -27.12 -8.92 -20.12
N ASN A 413 -26.55 -7.75 -19.83
CA ASN A 413 -25.81 -7.53 -18.59
C ASN A 413 -26.66 -7.79 -17.35
N ASN A 414 -27.87 -7.23 -17.31
CA ASN A 414 -28.80 -7.42 -16.18
C ASN A 414 -29.23 -8.89 -16.04
N ARG A 415 -29.44 -9.60 -17.15
CA ARG A 415 -29.74 -11.03 -17.13
C ARG A 415 -28.58 -11.83 -16.55
N ARG A 416 -27.35 -11.53 -16.93
CA ARG A 416 -26.14 -12.18 -16.40
C ARG A 416 -25.99 -11.92 -14.91
N MET A 417 -26.08 -10.67 -14.47
CA MET A 417 -25.99 -10.30 -13.06
C MET A 417 -27.02 -11.05 -12.20
N ALA A 418 -28.25 -11.22 -12.65
CA ALA A 418 -29.26 -11.98 -11.93
C ALA A 418 -28.89 -13.46 -11.74
N VAL A 419 -28.23 -14.08 -12.73
CA VAL A 419 -27.71 -15.45 -12.61
C VAL A 419 -26.54 -15.50 -11.64
N GLU A 420 -25.63 -14.57 -11.72
CA GLU A 420 -24.43 -14.43 -10.86
C GLU A 420 -24.81 -14.19 -9.40
N ASP A 421 -25.83 -13.35 -9.15
CA ASP A 421 -26.42 -13.16 -7.83
C ASP A 421 -26.99 -14.47 -7.26
N SER A 422 -27.63 -15.28 -8.10
CA SER A 422 -28.13 -16.59 -7.68
C SER A 422 -26.99 -17.55 -7.31
N ILE A 423 -25.90 -17.58 -8.09
CA ILE A 423 -24.70 -18.40 -7.82
C ILE A 423 -24.09 -18.00 -6.47
N ARG A 424 -23.84 -16.71 -6.28
CA ARG A 424 -23.29 -16.19 -5.03
C ARG A 424 -24.24 -16.42 -3.86
N GLY A 425 -25.54 -16.21 -4.06
CA GLY A 425 -26.59 -16.45 -3.06
C GLY A 425 -26.61 -17.89 -2.56
N GLN A 426 -26.48 -18.87 -3.45
CA GLN A 426 -26.38 -20.29 -3.08
C GLN A 426 -25.13 -20.59 -2.25
N TYR A 427 -23.98 -20.00 -2.62
CA TYR A 427 -22.76 -20.13 -1.83
C TYR A 427 -22.92 -19.52 -0.43
N VAL A 428 -23.47 -18.32 -0.33
CA VAL A 428 -23.74 -17.65 0.96
C VAL A 428 -24.72 -18.48 1.82
N ALA A 429 -25.79 -18.99 1.23
CA ALA A 429 -26.76 -19.86 1.93
C ALA A 429 -26.10 -21.11 2.53
N SER A 430 -25.00 -21.59 1.93
CA SER A 430 -24.30 -22.80 2.40
C SER A 430 -23.66 -22.65 3.78
N PHE A 431 -23.47 -21.42 4.30
CA PHE A 431 -22.81 -21.16 5.57
C PHE A 431 -23.59 -20.25 6.56
N VAL A 432 -24.69 -19.61 6.13
CA VAL A 432 -25.44 -18.65 6.98
C VAL A 432 -25.91 -19.29 8.30
N GLY A 433 -26.47 -20.49 8.27
CA GLY A 433 -26.96 -21.20 9.46
C GLY A 433 -25.89 -21.97 10.25
N LYS A 434 -24.61 -21.84 9.89
CA LYS A 434 -23.52 -22.64 10.45
C LYS A 434 -22.51 -21.82 11.27
N GLN A 435 -22.81 -20.56 11.53
CA GLN A 435 -21.95 -19.69 12.31
C GLN A 435 -22.00 -20.04 13.80
N LEU A 436 -20.90 -19.89 14.51
CA LEU A 436 -20.93 -19.88 15.97
C LEU A 436 -21.70 -18.66 16.46
N GLU A 437 -22.47 -18.82 17.53
CA GLU A 437 -23.32 -17.75 18.06
C GLU A 437 -22.53 -16.47 18.36
N GLY A 438 -22.94 -15.37 17.73
CA GLY A 438 -22.26 -14.06 17.86
C GLY A 438 -20.88 -13.95 17.18
N LEU A 439 -20.44 -14.96 16.41
CA LEU A 439 -19.11 -15.05 15.82
C LEU A 439 -19.16 -15.29 14.30
N ASP A 440 -19.60 -14.27 13.55
CA ASP A 440 -19.65 -14.39 12.08
C ASP A 440 -18.24 -14.55 11.48
N ALA A 441 -18.04 -15.65 10.78
CA ALA A 441 -16.82 -15.99 10.04
C ALA A 441 -17.09 -16.26 8.56
N ARG A 442 -18.35 -16.13 8.12
CA ARG A 442 -18.79 -16.43 6.74
C ARG A 442 -18.28 -17.80 6.27
N GLY A 443 -17.65 -17.87 5.10
CA GLY A 443 -17.11 -19.13 4.57
C GLY A 443 -15.99 -19.77 5.37
N ASN A 444 -15.42 -19.07 6.38
CA ASN A 444 -14.39 -19.61 7.28
C ASN A 444 -14.98 -20.33 8.52
N TRP A 445 -16.30 -20.50 8.59
CA TRP A 445 -17.00 -21.05 9.74
C TRP A 445 -16.47 -22.42 10.21
N LYS A 446 -16.08 -23.29 9.28
CA LYS A 446 -15.50 -24.62 9.59
C LYS A 446 -14.24 -24.51 10.43
N THR A 447 -13.36 -23.57 10.11
CA THR A 447 -12.11 -23.32 10.85
C THR A 447 -12.42 -22.95 12.30
N LEU A 448 -13.42 -22.09 12.53
CA LEU A 448 -13.79 -21.69 13.88
C LEU A 448 -14.41 -22.85 14.69
N HIS A 449 -15.27 -23.66 14.06
CA HIS A 449 -15.81 -24.87 14.71
C HIS A 449 -14.69 -25.85 15.08
N GLU A 450 -13.83 -26.19 14.12
CA GLU A 450 -12.70 -27.10 14.36
C GLU A 450 -11.75 -26.58 15.44
N PHE A 451 -11.56 -25.27 15.52
CA PHE A 451 -10.78 -24.66 16.59
C PHE A 451 -11.41 -24.82 17.96
N VAL A 452 -12.72 -24.48 18.09
CA VAL A 452 -13.42 -24.58 19.38
C VAL A 452 -13.55 -26.04 19.83
N GLU A 453 -13.99 -26.94 18.94
CA GLU A 453 -14.21 -28.36 19.23
C GLU A 453 -12.89 -29.09 19.58
N GLY A 454 -11.79 -28.72 18.91
CA GLY A 454 -10.46 -29.28 19.16
C GLY A 454 -9.70 -28.67 20.34
N SER A 455 -10.23 -27.61 20.97
CA SER A 455 -9.57 -26.95 22.11
C SER A 455 -9.88 -27.64 23.43
N LYS A 456 -8.89 -27.72 24.33
CA LYS A 456 -9.05 -28.28 25.68
C LYS A 456 -10.02 -27.48 26.54
N ASP A 457 -10.00 -26.17 26.41
CA ASP A 457 -10.92 -25.22 27.05
C ASP A 457 -11.67 -24.45 25.96
N GLN A 458 -12.89 -24.91 25.67
CA GLN A 458 -13.73 -24.32 24.62
C GLN A 458 -14.17 -22.90 24.96
N GLU A 459 -14.38 -22.58 26.24
CA GLU A 459 -14.76 -21.21 26.62
C GLU A 459 -13.58 -20.23 26.45
N GLN A 460 -12.34 -20.67 26.71
CA GLN A 460 -11.16 -19.87 26.40
C GLN A 460 -11.01 -19.69 24.88
N ALA A 461 -11.24 -20.72 24.08
CA ALA A 461 -11.21 -20.64 22.63
C ALA A 461 -12.26 -19.63 22.09
N LYS A 462 -13.50 -19.70 22.59
CA LYS A 462 -14.54 -18.71 22.25
C LYS A 462 -14.19 -17.31 22.71
N ALA A 463 -13.56 -17.15 23.88
CA ALA A 463 -13.09 -15.85 24.36
C ALA A 463 -12.04 -15.25 23.42
N LEU A 464 -11.10 -16.06 22.90
CA LEU A 464 -10.16 -15.62 21.88
C LEU A 464 -10.89 -15.15 20.60
N LEU A 465 -11.84 -15.90 20.11
CA LEU A 465 -12.63 -15.53 18.92
C LEU A 465 -13.43 -14.23 19.09
N ARG A 466 -13.86 -13.90 20.32
CA ARG A 466 -14.58 -12.63 20.61
C ARG A 466 -13.68 -11.40 20.51
N VAL A 467 -12.39 -11.50 20.83
CA VAL A 467 -11.44 -10.38 20.72
C VAL A 467 -10.81 -10.23 19.33
N ILE A 468 -10.96 -11.24 18.47
CA ILE A 468 -10.53 -11.18 17.06
C ILE A 468 -11.58 -10.42 16.25
N SER A 469 -11.14 -9.52 15.36
CA SER A 469 -12.04 -8.74 14.51
C SER A 469 -12.92 -9.62 13.62
N ALA A 470 -14.09 -9.11 13.24
CA ALA A 470 -14.98 -9.83 12.31
C ALA A 470 -14.27 -10.17 10.99
N LYS A 471 -13.42 -9.28 10.49
CA LYS A 471 -12.66 -9.51 9.26
C LYS A 471 -11.60 -10.59 9.44
N ASP A 472 -10.90 -10.61 10.56
CA ASP A 472 -9.92 -11.67 10.87
C ASP A 472 -10.59 -13.02 11.02
N ARG A 473 -11.75 -13.11 11.64
CA ARG A 473 -12.52 -14.39 11.71
C ARG A 473 -12.81 -14.98 10.33
N ARG A 474 -12.97 -14.15 9.30
CA ARG A 474 -13.27 -14.59 7.92
C ARG A 474 -12.08 -15.22 7.20
N ASP A 475 -10.85 -14.96 7.63
CA ASP A 475 -9.66 -15.41 6.90
C ASP A 475 -8.56 -16.04 7.76
N ILE A 476 -8.68 -16.01 9.09
CA ILE A 476 -7.66 -16.57 9.99
C ILE A 476 -7.49 -18.08 9.79
N PRO A 477 -6.24 -18.59 9.63
CA PRO A 477 -5.95 -20.01 9.58
C PRO A 477 -6.08 -20.70 10.95
N LEU A 478 -6.43 -21.98 10.95
CA LEU A 478 -6.55 -22.79 12.16
C LEU A 478 -5.26 -22.87 12.98
N GLU A 479 -4.12 -23.02 12.28
CA GLU A 479 -2.81 -23.07 12.93
C GLU A 479 -2.48 -21.81 13.70
N VAL A 480 -2.91 -20.62 13.23
CA VAL A 480 -2.72 -19.36 13.95
C VAL A 480 -3.54 -19.35 15.24
N LEU A 481 -4.81 -19.74 15.17
CA LEU A 481 -5.69 -19.82 16.34
C LEU A 481 -5.13 -20.77 17.40
N ARG A 482 -4.71 -21.98 17.00
CA ARG A 482 -4.10 -22.96 17.88
C ARG A 482 -2.79 -22.47 18.48
N ASP A 483 -1.91 -21.91 17.66
CA ASP A 483 -0.63 -21.38 18.14
C ASP A 483 -0.82 -20.31 19.22
N HIS A 484 -1.72 -19.36 18.97
CA HIS A 484 -1.96 -18.25 19.88
C HIS A 484 -2.68 -18.67 21.16
N LEU A 485 -3.51 -19.70 21.13
CA LEU A 485 -4.16 -20.25 22.32
C LEU A 485 -3.19 -21.12 23.14
N ASP A 486 -2.53 -22.09 22.49
CA ASP A 486 -1.79 -23.15 23.16
C ASP A 486 -0.37 -22.74 23.59
N ASN A 487 0.28 -21.84 22.83
CA ASN A 487 1.68 -21.42 23.05
C ASN A 487 1.81 -20.06 23.75
N THR A 488 0.70 -19.48 24.22
CA THR A 488 0.73 -18.22 24.98
C THR A 488 0.82 -18.49 26.47
N LYS A 489 1.80 -17.84 27.14
CA LYS A 489 2.02 -17.93 28.58
C LYS A 489 2.12 -16.53 29.17
N PRO A 490 1.00 -15.94 29.65
CA PRO A 490 1.04 -14.66 30.33
C PRO A 490 2.00 -14.66 31.51
N LEU A 491 2.62 -13.54 31.81
CA LEU A 491 3.38 -13.39 33.04
C LEU A 491 2.44 -13.50 34.28
N PRO A 492 2.89 -14.04 35.43
CA PRO A 492 2.03 -14.32 36.59
C PRO A 492 1.18 -13.11 37.02
N GLN A 493 1.75 -11.91 36.97
CA GLN A 493 1.04 -10.69 37.36
C GLN A 493 -0.12 -10.31 36.44
N PHE A 494 -0.19 -10.84 35.22
CA PHE A 494 -1.26 -10.56 34.24
C PHE A 494 -2.21 -11.74 34.06
N ALA A 495 -1.88 -12.93 34.54
CA ALA A 495 -2.66 -14.15 34.34
C ALA A 495 -4.08 -14.07 34.97
N ALA A 496 -4.24 -13.32 36.06
CA ALA A 496 -5.53 -13.13 36.73
C ALA A 496 -6.48 -12.19 35.96
N ASN A 497 -5.96 -11.24 35.19
CA ASN A 497 -6.76 -10.34 34.35
C ASN A 497 -7.02 -10.99 32.98
N LYS A 498 -8.05 -11.81 32.91
CA LYS A 498 -8.37 -12.59 31.69
C LYS A 498 -8.69 -11.71 30.48
N GLU A 499 -9.38 -10.61 30.68
CA GLU A 499 -9.75 -9.68 29.60
C GLU A 499 -8.51 -9.00 29.00
N LEU A 500 -7.64 -8.45 29.85
CA LEU A 500 -6.37 -7.85 29.43
C LEU A 500 -5.49 -8.88 28.70
N ALA A 501 -5.37 -10.08 29.27
CA ALA A 501 -4.56 -11.15 28.67
C ALA A 501 -5.13 -11.55 27.30
N MET A 502 -6.45 -11.74 27.19
CA MET A 502 -7.08 -12.17 25.95
C MET A 502 -6.90 -11.13 24.84
N SER A 503 -7.12 -9.86 25.15
CA SER A 503 -7.06 -8.77 24.16
C SER A 503 -5.62 -8.41 23.76
N TYR A 504 -4.65 -8.51 24.66
CA TYR A 504 -3.32 -7.92 24.46
C TYR A 504 -2.14 -8.91 24.61
N ILE A 505 -2.41 -10.19 24.90
CA ILE A 505 -1.38 -11.26 24.92
C ILE A 505 -1.77 -12.40 23.97
N TYR A 506 -3.02 -12.90 24.04
CA TYR A 506 -3.50 -14.01 23.21
C TYR A 506 -3.88 -13.55 21.79
N ASN A 507 -4.50 -12.38 21.63
CA ASN A 507 -4.93 -11.86 20.33
C ASN A 507 -3.77 -11.84 19.32
N PRO A 508 -3.90 -12.51 18.15
CA PRO A 508 -2.82 -12.53 17.16
C PRO A 508 -2.58 -11.18 16.50
N ARG A 509 -3.62 -10.33 16.34
CA ARG A 509 -3.56 -9.06 15.63
C ARG A 509 -2.89 -7.97 16.47
N VAL A 510 -1.90 -7.29 15.88
CA VAL A 510 -1.27 -6.10 16.46
C VAL A 510 -1.74 -4.84 15.73
N ALA A 511 -1.68 -4.82 14.40
CA ALA A 511 -2.11 -3.72 13.55
C ALA A 511 -2.78 -4.23 12.27
N ASN A 512 -2.05 -4.26 11.15
CA ASN A 512 -2.58 -4.68 9.84
C ASN A 512 -1.71 -5.76 9.16
N GLU A 513 -0.86 -6.46 9.92
CA GLU A 513 0.04 -7.50 9.44
C GLU A 513 -0.70 -8.78 9.02
N PRO A 514 -0.14 -9.62 8.13
CA PRO A 514 -0.60 -10.98 7.95
C PRO A 514 -0.53 -11.77 9.26
N LEU A 515 -1.56 -12.56 9.57
CA LEU A 515 -1.59 -13.37 10.78
C LEU A 515 -0.81 -14.68 10.58
N VAL A 516 0.17 -14.92 11.44
CA VAL A 516 1.06 -16.08 11.39
C VAL A 516 1.24 -16.73 12.78
N PRO A 517 1.57 -18.03 12.87
CA PRO A 517 1.76 -18.72 14.14
C PRO A 517 3.13 -18.38 14.75
N TYR A 518 3.30 -17.20 15.30
CA TYR A 518 4.58 -16.71 15.79
C TYR A 518 4.92 -17.09 17.24
N LYS A 519 3.94 -17.54 18.03
CA LYS A 519 4.17 -17.84 19.46
C LYS A 519 5.10 -19.01 19.64
N LYS A 520 4.79 -20.15 19.02
CA LYS A 520 5.64 -21.34 19.02
C LYS A 520 7.00 -21.03 18.40
N TYR A 521 6.99 -20.33 17.26
CA TYR A 521 8.22 -19.95 16.58
C TYR A 521 9.16 -19.19 17.51
N PHE A 522 8.71 -18.17 18.23
CA PHE A 522 9.55 -17.41 19.16
C PHE A 522 9.96 -18.23 20.39
N ALA A 523 9.10 -19.15 20.87
CA ALA A 523 9.48 -20.05 21.94
C ALA A 523 10.64 -20.98 21.56
N GLU A 524 10.76 -21.34 20.28
CA GLU A 524 11.82 -22.18 19.74
C GLU A 524 13.05 -21.38 19.26
N ALA A 525 12.83 -20.26 18.57
CA ALA A 525 13.89 -19.49 17.91
C ALA A 525 14.64 -18.53 18.85
N VAL A 526 13.99 -18.02 19.91
CA VAL A 526 14.63 -17.13 20.87
C VAL A 526 15.44 -17.94 21.86
N PRO A 527 16.77 -17.70 22.03
CA PRO A 527 17.57 -18.40 23.01
C PRO A 527 16.99 -18.30 24.43
N GLN A 528 17.04 -19.40 25.20
CA GLN A 528 16.42 -19.51 26.53
C GLN A 528 16.88 -18.39 27.50
N GLU A 529 18.14 -18.00 27.41
CA GLU A 529 18.70 -16.90 28.22
C GLU A 529 18.00 -15.57 27.89
N LEU A 530 17.78 -15.27 26.58
CA LEU A 530 17.08 -14.09 26.16
C LEU A 530 15.60 -14.15 26.54
N GLN A 531 14.93 -15.30 26.41
CA GLN A 531 13.55 -15.44 26.87
C GLN A 531 13.43 -15.11 28.37
N SER A 532 14.29 -15.66 29.21
CA SER A 532 14.30 -15.37 30.64
C SER A 532 14.52 -13.89 30.93
N LYS A 533 15.45 -13.27 30.20
CA LYS A 533 15.77 -11.85 30.32
C LYS A 533 14.60 -10.96 29.87
N PHE A 534 13.96 -11.30 28.76
CA PHE A 534 12.82 -10.53 28.23
C PHE A 534 11.55 -10.68 29.08
N ARG A 535 11.34 -11.83 29.66
CA ARG A 535 10.22 -12.08 30.60
C ARG A 535 10.41 -11.34 31.93
N SER A 536 11.63 -11.12 32.38
CA SER A 536 11.93 -10.42 33.63
C SER A 536 12.08 -8.92 33.49
N SER A 537 12.39 -8.43 32.29
CA SER A 537 12.66 -7.00 32.03
C SER A 537 12.19 -6.55 30.64
N LEU A 538 11.18 -5.72 30.62
CA LEU A 538 10.70 -5.05 29.41
C LEU A 538 11.79 -4.17 28.79
N GLU A 539 12.57 -3.47 29.61
CA GLU A 539 13.68 -2.63 29.14
C GLU A 539 14.76 -3.45 28.43
N ALA A 540 15.03 -4.67 28.90
CA ALA A 540 15.97 -5.56 28.21
C ALA A 540 15.47 -5.98 26.82
N LEU A 541 14.17 -6.26 26.67
CA LEU A 541 13.53 -6.52 25.37
C LEU A 541 13.63 -5.31 24.45
N ARG A 542 13.33 -4.11 24.97
CA ARG A 542 13.42 -2.84 24.22
C ARG A 542 14.84 -2.60 23.71
N GLN A 543 15.83 -2.67 24.60
CA GLN A 543 17.25 -2.46 24.26
C GLN A 543 17.72 -3.45 23.20
N TRP A 544 17.35 -4.72 23.33
CA TRP A 544 17.70 -5.73 22.35
C TRP A 544 17.08 -5.42 20.98
N CYS A 545 15.81 -5.06 20.94
CA CYS A 545 15.12 -4.70 19.70
C CYS A 545 15.79 -3.51 19.01
N VAL A 546 16.06 -2.42 19.76
CA VAL A 546 16.73 -1.21 19.23
C VAL A 546 18.15 -1.49 18.74
N ALA A 547 18.89 -2.40 19.41
CA ALA A 547 20.24 -2.74 19.01
C ALA A 547 20.31 -3.69 17.82
N THR A 548 19.32 -4.59 17.68
CA THR A 548 19.38 -5.72 16.74
C THR A 548 18.66 -5.43 15.44
N ILE A 549 17.49 -4.78 15.48
CA ILE A 549 16.67 -4.54 14.29
C ILE A 549 17.13 -3.29 13.56
N GLN A 550 17.69 -3.48 12.37
CA GLN A 550 18.09 -2.38 11.50
C GLN A 550 16.87 -1.77 10.82
N ILE A 551 16.70 -0.46 10.93
CA ILE A 551 15.62 0.26 10.24
C ILE A 551 16.03 0.64 8.82
N ASP A 552 15.19 0.28 7.85
CA ASP A 552 15.30 0.69 6.45
C ASP A 552 13.91 0.87 5.84
N ASN A 553 13.49 2.12 5.73
CA ASN A 553 12.19 2.48 5.14
C ASN A 553 12.24 2.57 3.60
N SER A 554 13.43 2.49 2.98
CA SER A 554 13.59 2.77 1.54
C SER A 554 12.98 1.70 0.64
N TYR A 555 13.11 0.41 1.01
CA TYR A 555 12.58 -0.72 0.25
C TYR A 555 11.15 -1.12 0.65
N ASN A 556 10.54 -0.41 1.59
CA ASN A 556 9.14 -0.59 1.97
C ASN A 556 8.45 0.78 2.16
N PRO A 557 8.42 1.62 1.12
CA PRO A 557 7.93 3.00 1.24
C PRO A 557 6.43 3.10 1.56
N LEU A 558 5.68 2.03 1.31
CA LEU A 558 4.24 1.93 1.63
C LEU A 558 3.97 1.28 2.98
N THR A 559 5.03 0.97 3.73
CA THR A 559 4.93 0.36 5.07
C THR A 559 4.03 -0.89 5.11
N TYR A 560 4.09 -1.72 4.05
CA TYR A 560 3.42 -3.02 4.05
C TYR A 560 3.99 -3.87 5.19
N PRO A 561 3.16 -4.38 6.10
CA PRO A 561 3.67 -5.03 7.29
C PRO A 561 4.48 -6.30 6.96
N ILE A 562 5.67 -6.39 7.53
CA ILE A 562 6.48 -7.62 7.53
C ILE A 562 5.97 -8.50 8.68
N GLU A 563 5.81 -9.78 8.41
CA GLU A 563 5.44 -10.76 9.44
C GLU A 563 6.47 -10.77 10.59
N PRO A 564 6.06 -10.92 11.85
CA PRO A 564 7.00 -10.92 12.99
C PRO A 564 8.15 -11.94 12.85
N ILE A 565 7.88 -13.10 12.26
CA ILE A 565 8.87 -14.13 11.94
C ILE A 565 9.89 -13.63 10.91
N GLY A 566 9.42 -12.89 9.91
CA GLY A 566 10.26 -12.29 8.87
C GLY A 566 11.22 -11.26 9.44
N VAL A 567 10.77 -10.40 10.34
CA VAL A 567 11.62 -9.41 11.02
C VAL A 567 12.70 -10.11 11.86
N TRP A 568 12.36 -11.19 12.58
CA TRP A 568 13.33 -11.96 13.33
C TRP A 568 14.42 -12.55 12.43
N LYS A 569 14.05 -13.17 11.31
CA LYS A 569 14.98 -13.80 10.36
C LYS A 569 15.92 -12.80 9.68
N SER A 570 15.37 -11.67 9.25
CA SER A 570 16.10 -10.64 8.49
C SER A 570 16.90 -9.70 9.40
N GLN A 571 16.47 -9.51 10.65
CA GLN A 571 16.91 -8.44 11.56
C GLN A 571 16.86 -7.05 10.92
N LYS A 572 15.94 -6.87 9.98
CA LYS A 572 15.72 -5.64 9.23
C LYS A 572 14.23 -5.39 9.04
N ALA A 573 13.79 -4.15 9.21
CA ALA A 573 12.39 -3.77 9.06
C ALA A 573 12.27 -2.27 8.72
N ASP A 574 11.13 -1.86 8.18
CA ASP A 574 10.69 -0.48 8.29
C ASP A 574 10.19 -0.18 9.72
N THR A 575 9.97 1.09 10.02
CA THR A 575 9.56 1.54 11.36
C THR A 575 8.25 0.90 11.82
N HIS A 576 7.25 0.77 10.92
CA HIS A 576 5.94 0.19 11.26
C HIS A 576 6.07 -1.30 11.56
N SER A 577 6.76 -2.06 10.72
CA SER A 577 7.00 -3.50 10.90
C SER A 577 7.83 -3.80 12.15
N ARG A 578 8.83 -2.95 12.50
CA ARG A 578 9.56 -3.05 13.77
C ARG A 578 8.63 -2.91 14.97
N ASN A 579 7.70 -1.96 14.93
CA ASN A 579 6.76 -1.74 16.01
C ASN A 579 5.82 -2.94 16.20
N ILE A 580 5.30 -3.49 15.10
CA ILE A 580 4.51 -4.74 15.12
C ILE A 580 5.33 -5.89 15.71
N PHE A 581 6.57 -6.07 15.24
CA PHE A 581 7.47 -7.10 15.72
C PHE A 581 7.73 -7.00 17.23
N PHE A 582 8.01 -5.79 17.73
CA PHE A 582 8.23 -5.58 19.17
C PHE A 582 7.02 -5.99 19.99
N VAL A 583 5.80 -5.57 19.58
CA VAL A 583 4.56 -5.94 20.26
C VAL A 583 4.35 -7.46 20.21
N SER A 584 4.57 -8.10 19.06
CA SER A 584 4.41 -9.55 18.89
C SER A 584 5.39 -10.33 19.78
N LEU A 585 6.66 -9.89 19.84
CA LEU A 585 7.67 -10.52 20.70
C LEU A 585 7.37 -10.28 22.19
N ALA A 586 6.92 -9.09 22.58
CA ALA A 586 6.47 -8.80 23.94
C ALA A 586 5.30 -9.71 24.35
N ARG A 587 4.28 -9.85 23.49
CA ARG A 587 3.16 -10.78 23.71
C ARG A 587 3.61 -12.24 23.79
N ALA A 588 4.61 -12.67 22.99
CA ALA A 588 5.18 -14.01 23.08
C ALA A 588 5.93 -14.23 24.40
N MET A 589 6.51 -13.18 24.96
CA MET A 589 7.14 -13.21 26.29
C MET A 589 6.15 -13.04 27.44
N GLY A 590 4.85 -12.86 27.16
CA GLY A 590 3.78 -12.79 28.14
C GLY A 590 3.45 -11.39 28.67
N TRP A 591 3.94 -10.33 28.01
CA TRP A 591 3.60 -8.94 28.31
C TRP A 591 2.36 -8.52 27.53
N PRO A 592 1.36 -7.83 28.16
CA PRO A 592 0.31 -7.16 27.42
C PRO A 592 0.88 -5.97 26.67
N ALA A 593 0.76 -5.98 25.35
CA ALA A 593 1.35 -4.95 24.48
C ALA A 593 0.43 -4.61 23.30
N GLN A 594 0.51 -3.37 22.81
CA GLN A 594 -0.27 -2.88 21.68
C GLN A 594 0.46 -1.78 20.90
N ILE A 595 -0.04 -1.51 19.71
CA ILE A 595 0.11 -0.20 19.05
C ILE A 595 -1.20 0.53 19.32
N ASP A 596 -1.12 1.67 20.02
CA ASP A 596 -2.31 2.48 20.33
C ASP A 596 -2.96 2.99 19.05
N GLY A 597 -4.25 2.74 18.90
CA GLY A 597 -4.99 3.05 17.66
C GLY A 597 -5.05 4.54 17.33
N VAL A 598 -5.09 5.39 18.36
CA VAL A 598 -5.21 6.85 18.19
C VAL A 598 -3.86 7.49 17.89
N THR A 599 -2.86 7.21 18.71
CA THR A 599 -1.55 7.87 18.62
C THR A 599 -0.56 7.10 17.74
N GLY A 600 -0.81 5.80 17.46
CA GLY A 600 0.08 4.88 16.76
C GLY A 600 1.38 4.59 17.51
N LYS A 601 1.42 4.85 18.82
CA LYS A 601 2.56 4.57 19.67
C LYS A 601 2.56 3.12 20.12
N VAL A 602 3.74 2.56 20.29
CA VAL A 602 3.91 1.27 20.95
C VAL A 602 3.71 1.45 22.45
N GLN A 603 2.87 0.60 23.05
CA GLN A 603 2.58 0.62 24.47
C GLN A 603 2.66 -0.78 25.07
N VAL A 604 3.08 -0.84 26.32
CA VAL A 604 3.04 -2.06 27.14
C VAL A 604 2.34 -1.74 28.46
N TYR A 605 1.52 -2.68 28.93
CA TYR A 605 0.83 -2.57 30.20
C TYR A 605 1.73 -3.03 31.33
N GLU A 606 1.96 -2.17 32.30
CA GLU A 606 2.66 -2.44 33.56
C GLU A 606 1.69 -2.39 34.75
N LYS A 607 2.21 -2.34 35.97
CA LYS A 607 1.38 -2.41 37.20
C LYS A 607 0.33 -1.32 37.32
N ASP A 608 0.58 -0.15 36.77
CA ASP A 608 -0.18 1.09 36.93
C ASP A 608 -0.86 1.55 35.62
N GLY A 609 -0.75 0.79 34.53
CA GLY A 609 -1.42 1.09 33.27
C GLY A 609 -0.56 0.98 32.02
N TRP A 610 -1.02 1.60 30.92
CA TRP A 610 -0.31 1.62 29.66
C TRP A 610 0.83 2.63 29.66
N HIS A 611 2.01 2.20 29.25
CA HIS A 611 3.23 3.01 29.13
C HIS A 611 3.74 3.00 27.70
N ASP A 612 4.10 4.18 27.18
CA ASP A 612 4.70 4.32 25.86
C ASP A 612 6.11 3.71 25.84
N VAL A 613 6.44 2.98 24.78
CA VAL A 613 7.77 2.39 24.55
C VAL A 613 8.44 3.07 23.39
N ILE A 614 9.55 3.77 23.64
CA ILE A 614 10.34 4.46 22.63
C ILE A 614 11.37 3.48 22.05
N LEU A 615 11.21 3.16 20.76
CA LEU A 615 12.08 2.23 20.02
C LEU A 615 13.11 2.95 19.12
N ASP A 616 13.15 4.26 19.14
CA ASP A 616 14.10 5.02 18.34
C ASP A 616 15.47 5.10 19.01
N LYS A 617 16.51 4.84 18.21
CA LYS A 617 17.89 4.77 18.71
C LYS A 617 18.35 6.14 19.25
N GLY A 618 18.91 6.12 20.46
CA GLY A 618 19.45 7.33 21.08
C GLY A 618 18.44 8.19 21.81
N LEU A 619 17.14 7.87 21.76
CA LEU A 619 16.12 8.54 22.54
C LEU A 619 15.95 7.87 23.91
N PRO A 620 15.97 8.62 25.01
CA PRO A 620 15.72 8.09 26.35
C PRO A 620 14.24 7.74 26.51
N GLN A 621 13.95 6.73 27.33
CA GLN A 621 12.61 6.47 27.82
C GLN A 621 12.26 7.54 28.84
N THR A 622 11.51 8.54 28.43
CA THR A 622 11.09 9.64 29.32
C THR A 622 9.64 9.47 29.70
N ALA A 623 9.29 9.85 30.94
CA ALA A 623 7.89 9.95 31.33
C ALA A 623 7.18 10.98 30.44
N ALA A 624 6.06 10.58 29.85
CA ALA A 624 5.27 11.45 29.02
C ALA A 624 4.68 12.59 29.86
N LYS A 625 4.87 13.84 29.44
CA LYS A 625 4.13 14.97 29.99
C LYS A 625 2.68 14.85 29.57
N GLN A 626 1.76 15.19 30.47
CA GLN A 626 0.33 15.20 30.18
C GLN A 626 -0.15 16.63 29.94
N GLY A 627 -1.09 16.76 29.01
CA GLY A 627 -1.80 18.00 28.77
C GLY A 627 -3.25 17.68 28.38
N THR A 628 -4.18 18.54 28.70
CA THR A 628 -5.59 18.38 28.33
C THR A 628 -5.96 19.44 27.31
N LEU A 629 -6.42 19.02 26.13
CA LEU A 629 -7.09 19.88 25.17
C LEU A 629 -8.59 19.84 25.47
N ARG A 630 -9.18 21.01 25.63
CA ARG A 630 -10.63 21.16 25.74
C ARG A 630 -11.11 21.99 24.56
N LEU A 631 -12.02 21.43 23.79
CA LEU A 631 -12.72 22.14 22.72
C LEU A 631 -14.12 22.49 23.19
N SER A 632 -14.59 23.66 22.82
CA SER A 632 -15.97 24.09 23.00
C SER A 632 -16.48 24.65 21.69
N TYR A 633 -17.75 24.45 21.43
CA TYR A 633 -18.42 24.94 20.23
C TYR A 633 -19.53 25.91 20.59
N LYS A 634 -19.61 27.01 19.86
CA LYS A 634 -20.73 27.93 19.92
C LYS A 634 -21.56 27.74 18.66
N ASP A 635 -22.82 27.38 18.84
CA ASP A 635 -23.75 27.19 17.73
C ASP A 635 -23.75 28.41 16.79
N ASN A 636 -23.57 28.12 15.51
CA ASN A 636 -23.55 29.11 14.43
C ASN A 636 -24.80 29.02 13.52
N GLY A 637 -25.81 28.24 13.91
CA GLY A 637 -27.05 28.03 13.17
C GLY A 637 -26.90 27.17 11.92
N ILE A 638 -25.72 26.56 11.71
CA ILE A 638 -25.43 25.69 10.53
C ILE A 638 -25.11 24.27 11.00
N ILE A 639 -24.37 24.12 12.09
CA ILE A 639 -23.93 22.84 12.63
C ILE A 639 -24.37 22.79 14.09
N ASP A 640 -25.23 21.84 14.44
CA ASP A 640 -25.75 21.71 15.81
C ASP A 640 -24.77 20.96 16.73
N ASN A 641 -24.11 19.92 16.21
CA ASN A 641 -23.27 19.00 16.98
C ASN A 641 -22.04 18.55 16.16
N PRO A 642 -20.94 19.32 16.16
CA PRO A 642 -19.73 18.96 15.44
C PRO A 642 -19.17 17.61 15.90
N LYS A 643 -18.91 16.71 14.97
CA LYS A 643 -18.39 15.37 15.20
C LYS A 643 -17.02 15.20 14.56
N TYR A 644 -16.21 14.36 15.17
CA TYR A 644 -14.88 14.03 14.66
C TYR A 644 -14.98 13.41 13.26
N TYR A 645 -14.09 13.76 12.37
CA TYR A 645 -14.07 13.50 10.92
C TYR A 645 -15.16 14.21 10.11
N TYR A 646 -16.35 14.47 10.65
CA TYR A 646 -17.38 15.17 9.88
C TYR A 646 -17.11 16.68 9.78
N GLN A 647 -16.80 17.33 10.90
CA GLN A 647 -16.65 18.79 10.95
C GLN A 647 -15.28 19.24 11.45
N PHE A 648 -14.55 18.40 12.18
CA PHE A 648 -13.22 18.74 12.67
C PHE A 648 -12.33 17.52 12.83
N THR A 649 -11.02 17.75 12.78
CA THR A 649 -9.99 16.78 13.14
C THR A 649 -8.89 17.46 13.95
N ILE A 650 -8.07 16.69 14.63
CA ILE A 650 -6.92 17.16 15.38
C ILE A 650 -5.68 16.49 14.82
N SER A 651 -4.73 17.30 14.37
CA SER A 651 -3.42 16.84 13.93
C SER A 651 -2.32 17.39 14.82
N LYS A 652 -1.29 16.59 15.01
CA LYS A 652 -0.08 16.97 15.71
C LYS A 652 1.03 17.23 14.71
N PHE A 653 1.86 18.23 14.94
CA PHE A 653 3.08 18.43 14.18
C PHE A 653 4.23 17.61 14.79
N ASP A 654 5.02 16.98 13.94
CA ASP A 654 6.32 16.41 14.34
C ASP A 654 7.42 17.48 14.36
N ASP A 655 8.64 17.09 14.75
CA ASP A 655 9.82 17.97 14.85
C ASP A 655 10.26 18.53 13.49
N LYS A 656 9.76 17.98 12.38
CA LYS A 656 10.02 18.44 11.01
C LYS A 656 8.89 19.29 10.45
N GLY A 657 7.83 19.51 11.25
CA GLY A 657 6.65 20.25 10.84
C GLY A 657 5.72 19.46 9.92
N GLN A 658 5.80 18.12 9.91
CA GLN A 658 4.83 17.31 9.20
C GLN A 658 3.61 17.06 10.10
N THR A 659 2.42 17.07 9.52
CA THR A 659 1.18 16.83 10.26
C THR A 659 0.90 15.33 10.40
N ARG A 660 0.49 14.91 11.60
CA ARG A 660 0.00 13.58 11.89
C ARG A 660 -1.38 13.68 12.52
N LEU A 661 -2.36 13.08 11.85
CA LEU A 661 -3.72 13.00 12.36
C LEU A 661 -3.79 12.10 13.60
N LEU A 662 -4.56 12.49 14.60
CA LEU A 662 -4.96 11.64 15.73
C LEU A 662 -6.24 10.89 15.30
N ALA A 663 -6.16 9.57 15.20
CA ALA A 663 -7.20 8.74 14.60
C ALA A 663 -8.26 8.33 15.62
N TYR A 664 -9.09 9.29 16.10
CA TYR A 664 -10.29 8.98 16.87
C TYR A 664 -11.35 8.36 15.98
N ASP A 665 -12.34 7.71 16.60
CA ASP A 665 -13.43 7.09 15.83
C ASP A 665 -14.29 8.14 15.13
N GLU A 666 -14.79 7.79 13.95
CA GLU A 666 -15.68 8.64 13.17
C GLU A 666 -16.97 8.94 13.98
N GLY A 667 -17.30 10.21 14.07
CA GLY A 667 -18.44 10.67 14.89
C GLY A 667 -18.20 10.69 16.39
N ASP A 668 -16.97 10.36 16.87
CA ASP A 668 -16.62 10.41 18.29
C ASP A 668 -16.77 11.83 18.86
N ASN A 669 -17.26 11.88 20.09
CA ASN A 669 -17.28 13.08 20.94
C ASN A 669 -17.85 14.33 20.27
N GLY A 670 -19.09 14.26 19.76
CA GLY A 670 -19.82 15.43 19.30
C GLY A 670 -19.83 16.55 20.34
N LEU A 671 -19.77 17.81 19.86
CA LEU A 671 -19.82 19.02 20.66
C LEU A 671 -21.24 19.60 20.64
N GLU A 672 -22.14 19.07 21.46
CA GLU A 672 -23.47 19.64 21.62
C GLU A 672 -23.39 21.03 22.24
N GLN A 673 -24.40 21.87 22.00
CA GLN A 673 -24.45 23.20 22.58
C GLN A 673 -24.37 23.14 24.12
N GLY A 674 -23.42 23.87 24.68
CA GLY A 674 -23.18 23.91 26.14
C GLY A 674 -22.33 22.75 26.68
N THR A 675 -21.89 21.81 25.85
CA THR A 675 -20.96 20.75 26.23
C THR A 675 -19.51 21.06 25.78
N SER A 676 -18.56 20.27 26.22
CA SER A 676 -17.18 20.39 25.77
C SER A 676 -16.58 19.00 25.58
N TRP A 677 -15.93 18.79 24.41
CA TRP A 677 -15.09 17.65 24.19
C TRP A 677 -13.72 17.87 24.82
N ALA A 678 -13.26 16.93 25.62
CA ALA A 678 -11.98 17.04 26.31
C ALA A 678 -11.22 15.72 26.21
N LYS A 679 -9.97 15.79 25.74
CA LYS A 679 -9.04 14.66 25.72
C LYS A 679 -7.76 15.03 26.44
N THR A 680 -7.24 14.11 27.24
CA THR A 680 -5.96 14.26 27.92
C THR A 680 -4.88 13.56 27.11
N PHE A 681 -3.88 14.30 26.71
CA PHE A 681 -2.74 13.81 25.94
C PHE A 681 -1.55 13.60 26.85
N LYS A 682 -0.96 12.43 26.82
CA LYS A 682 0.22 12.07 27.62
C LYS A 682 1.56 12.45 26.97
N ASP A 683 1.54 13.22 25.93
CA ASP A 683 2.77 13.57 25.21
C ASP A 683 3.02 15.06 25.30
N GLY A 684 3.74 15.59 26.12
CA GLY A 684 4.08 17.01 26.20
C GLY A 684 4.67 17.70 24.95
N ALA A 685 4.34 17.26 23.73
CA ALA A 685 4.65 18.00 22.53
C ALA A 685 3.64 19.15 22.34
N PRO A 686 4.06 20.36 21.92
CA PRO A 686 3.13 21.45 21.60
C PRO A 686 2.16 20.99 20.50
N MET A 687 0.87 21.32 20.69
CA MET A 687 -0.13 21.19 19.65
C MET A 687 0.05 22.29 18.63
#